data_7619cab31e56fedb8b3bfa51611e31f8
#
_entry.id   7619cab31e56fedb8b3bfa51611e31f8
#
_cell.length_a   1.000
_cell.length_b   1.000
_cell.length_c   1.000
_cell.angle_alpha   90.00
_cell.angle_beta   90.00
_cell.angle_gamma   90.00
#
_symmetry.space_group_name_H-M   'P 1'
#
loop_
_entity.id
_entity.type
_entity.pdbx_description
1 polymer ?
#
loop_
_entity_poly.entity_id
_entity_poly.type
_entity_poly.pdbx_seq_one_letter_code
_entity_poly.pdbx_strand_id
1 'polypeptide(L)'
;MKRRQKLDKQRMKAELKLQKLEEKEERKRKKVMEKEERHRRKQEKREQKKGKKKPSVHERPVKSQAGKKPGSSTGSKKAVTQKKKQEEKRLSAQKTIAYREMGRDGICRVQDRTYSKTIRFYDINYQLAQNEDKNAIFENWCDFLNYFDSTIHFQLSFINHKSSMTEFEQVICIKPQHDAFDDVRMEYAQMLKNQLAKGNNGLVKSKYITFSIEADNIKEAKPKLERIEADILNNFKVLGVQAYPLNGTERLEILYETFNPDNQIPFRFDYNQIVKNGLGTKDFVAPTSFVFQSGKHFKMGDTMGAVSYLQIMAPELTDKMLAEFLDIDKNLIVNLHVQSVDQMKAIKLVKSKVTDINRMKIEEQKKAVRSGYDMDIIPSDLNTYGGEAKRLLEDLQSRNERMFLITVLFLNTAKTKQELDNAIFQTAGIAQKYNCVLRRLDYLQEEGLMSSVPLGVNHVPIKRALTTTSTAIFVPFTTQELFMSGESLYYGLNALSNNMIMVDRKKLKNPNGLILGTPGCFTGDTKLCLPTGGEVSFLELYEKQQPVTVGSFDFQKQEIVDAKGYDVRCTKKVTELVEVELETGENVRCTPDHWFLTQSAGYVEACNLKLGAELIPEHEVKAVRFLCLDEPEPVYDLSVEGYQNFLLACGVIVHNSGKSFAAKREITNAFFATQDDIIIGDPEGEYYPLVHALGGQVIHISPTSKDYINPLDINMDYSDDDNPLGVKSDFV
;
A
#
# COMPACT_ATOMS: atom_id res chain seq x y z
N MET A 1 -0.91 -50.68 57.29
CA MET A 1 -2.35 -50.38 57.50
C MET A 1 -2.71 -48.91 57.50
N LYS A 2 -2.11 -48.04 58.28
CA LYS A 2 -2.46 -46.58 58.36
C LYS A 2 -2.30 -45.80 57.03
N ARG A 3 -1.40 -46.19 56.10
CA ARG A 3 -1.19 -45.53 54.79
C ARG A 3 -2.28 -45.90 53.78
N ARG A 4 -2.79 -47.15 53.78
CA ARG A 4 -3.89 -47.56 52.92
C ARG A 4 -5.21 -46.85 53.32
N GLN A 5 -5.52 -46.78 54.60
CA GLN A 5 -6.72 -46.06 55.08
C GLN A 5 -6.72 -44.58 54.79
N LYS A 6 -5.53 -43.92 54.67
CA LYS A 6 -5.40 -42.50 54.31
C LYS A 6 -5.64 -42.29 52.79
N LEU A 7 -5.19 -43.26 51.99
CA LEU A 7 -5.39 -43.24 50.53
C LEU A 7 -6.88 -43.46 50.15
N ASP A 8 -7.53 -44.41 50.84
CA ASP A 8 -8.95 -44.71 50.62
C ASP A 8 -9.85 -43.53 51.04
N LYS A 9 -9.51 -42.82 52.13
CA LYS A 9 -10.19 -41.57 52.52
C LYS A 9 -9.99 -40.43 51.51
N GLN A 10 -8.83 -40.36 50.86
CA GLN A 10 -8.58 -39.36 49.82
C GLN A 10 -9.33 -39.70 48.51
N ARG A 11 -9.36 -40.98 48.12
CA ARG A 11 -10.17 -41.44 46.97
C ARG A 11 -11.67 -41.14 47.17
N MET A 12 -12.24 -41.53 48.31
CA MET A 12 -13.62 -41.25 48.64
C MET A 12 -13.98 -39.74 48.64
N LYS A 13 -13.04 -38.87 49.09
CA LYS A 13 -13.22 -37.41 49.02
C LYS A 13 -13.14 -36.87 47.58
N ALA A 14 -12.33 -37.49 46.74
CA ALA A 14 -12.22 -37.11 45.33
C ALA A 14 -13.46 -37.51 44.52
N GLU A 15 -13.95 -38.74 44.76
CA GLU A 15 -15.20 -39.23 44.15
C GLU A 15 -16.40 -38.41 44.57
N LEU A 16 -16.52 -38.04 45.84
CA LEU A 16 -17.61 -37.16 46.30
C LEU A 16 -17.52 -35.73 45.72
N LYS A 17 -16.33 -35.23 45.41
CA LYS A 17 -16.13 -33.97 44.70
C LYS A 17 -16.51 -34.07 43.24
N LEU A 18 -16.19 -35.17 42.59
CA LEU A 18 -16.56 -35.43 41.19
C LEU A 18 -18.07 -35.49 41.03
N GLN A 19 -18.74 -36.27 41.89
CA GLN A 19 -20.19 -36.40 41.92
C GLN A 19 -20.90 -35.06 42.14
N LYS A 20 -20.39 -34.17 42.99
CA LYS A 20 -20.94 -32.82 43.20
C LYS A 20 -20.70 -31.88 42.00
N LEU A 21 -19.66 -32.10 41.23
CA LEU A 21 -19.39 -31.38 39.99
C LEU A 21 -20.35 -31.83 38.86
N GLU A 22 -20.56 -33.13 38.71
CA GLU A 22 -21.48 -33.71 37.77
C GLU A 22 -22.93 -33.28 38.04
N GLU A 23 -23.38 -33.32 39.29
CA GLU A 23 -24.71 -32.79 39.66
C GLU A 23 -24.85 -31.28 39.36
N LYS A 24 -23.77 -30.52 39.53
CA LYS A 24 -23.78 -29.07 39.25
C LYS A 24 -23.84 -28.78 37.75
N GLU A 25 -23.20 -29.60 36.94
CA GLU A 25 -23.31 -29.53 35.49
C GLU A 25 -24.64 -29.98 34.96
N GLU A 26 -25.20 -31.02 35.52
CA GLU A 26 -26.53 -31.53 35.16
C GLU A 26 -27.62 -30.50 35.48
N ARG A 27 -27.53 -29.84 36.63
CA ARG A 27 -28.41 -28.69 36.97
C ARG A 27 -28.23 -27.49 36.02
N LYS A 28 -27.03 -27.25 35.53
CA LYS A 28 -26.79 -26.21 34.50
C LYS A 28 -27.43 -26.59 33.16
N ARG A 29 -27.26 -27.86 32.72
CA ARG A 29 -27.87 -28.40 31.49
C ARG A 29 -29.38 -28.35 31.55
N LYS A 30 -30.02 -28.77 32.67
CA LYS A 30 -31.48 -28.64 32.88
C LYS A 30 -31.99 -27.20 32.79
N LYS A 31 -31.26 -26.22 33.36
CA LYS A 31 -31.66 -24.82 33.27
C LYS A 31 -31.53 -24.23 31.85
N VAL A 32 -30.56 -24.69 31.07
CA VAL A 32 -30.43 -24.29 29.66
C VAL A 32 -31.59 -24.88 28.83
N MET A 33 -31.89 -26.18 28.98
CA MET A 33 -33.00 -26.82 28.29
C MET A 33 -34.34 -26.18 28.63
N GLU A 34 -34.61 -25.86 29.91
CA GLU A 34 -35.84 -25.16 30.29
C GLU A 34 -35.94 -23.76 29.66
N LYS A 35 -34.81 -23.09 29.49
CA LYS A 35 -34.76 -21.76 28.87
C LYS A 35 -35.02 -21.82 27.36
N GLU A 36 -34.50 -22.86 26.69
CA GLU A 36 -34.74 -23.11 25.27
C GLU A 36 -36.18 -23.53 25.02
N GLU A 37 -36.76 -24.38 25.88
CA GLU A 37 -38.15 -24.80 25.78
C GLU A 37 -39.14 -23.65 26.01
N ARG A 38 -38.80 -22.71 26.92
CA ARG A 38 -39.56 -21.46 27.11
C ARG A 38 -39.47 -20.54 25.89
N HIS A 39 -38.32 -20.52 25.23
CA HIS A 39 -38.13 -19.76 23.99
C HIS A 39 -38.91 -20.35 22.83
N ARG A 40 -38.92 -21.70 22.68
CA ARG A 40 -39.66 -22.42 21.67
C ARG A 40 -41.16 -22.26 21.84
N ARG A 41 -41.70 -22.39 23.06
CA ARG A 41 -43.12 -22.12 23.36
C ARG A 41 -43.52 -20.67 23.13
N LYS A 42 -42.57 -19.70 23.26
CA LYS A 42 -42.84 -18.29 22.91
C LYS A 42 -42.85 -18.06 21.40
N GLN A 43 -42.07 -18.79 20.65
CA GLN A 43 -42.06 -18.73 19.17
C GLN A 43 -43.37 -19.40 18.62
N GLU A 44 -43.73 -20.56 19.07
CA GLU A 44 -44.93 -21.24 18.65
C GLU A 44 -46.20 -20.40 18.93
N LYS A 45 -46.26 -19.72 20.08
CA LYS A 45 -47.35 -18.75 20.37
C LYS A 45 -47.35 -17.50 19.49
N ARG A 46 -46.20 -17.11 18.94
CA ARG A 46 -46.09 -16.01 17.96
C ARG A 46 -46.53 -16.43 16.57
N GLU A 47 -46.22 -17.66 16.16
CA GLU A 47 -46.65 -18.23 14.88
C GLU A 47 -48.14 -18.53 14.83
N GLN A 48 -48.73 -19.07 15.90
CA GLN A 48 -50.17 -19.26 16.02
C GLN A 48 -50.98 -17.95 16.02
N LYS A 49 -50.36 -16.81 16.45
CA LYS A 49 -50.99 -15.47 16.35
C LYS A 49 -50.88 -14.87 14.96
N LYS A 50 -49.91 -15.29 14.12
CA LYS A 50 -49.79 -14.82 12.72
C LYS A 50 -50.72 -15.58 11.75
N GLY A 51 -51.18 -16.79 12.10
CA GLY A 51 -52.04 -17.61 11.26
C GLY A 51 -53.54 -17.27 11.27
N LYS A 52 -53.96 -16.27 12.08
CA LYS A 52 -55.38 -15.88 12.19
C LYS A 52 -55.65 -14.45 11.74
N LYS A 53 -55.28 -14.09 10.51
CA LYS A 53 -55.85 -12.92 9.83
C LYS A 53 -55.93 -13.21 8.33
N LYS A 54 -57.16 -13.58 7.88
CA LYS A 54 -57.62 -13.47 6.49
C LYS A 54 -58.42 -12.16 6.33
N PRO A 55 -58.46 -11.58 5.12
CA PRO A 55 -58.89 -10.21 4.90
C PRO A 55 -60.40 -10.13 4.62
N SER A 56 -61.01 -9.00 5.00
CA SER A 56 -62.28 -8.58 4.41
C SER A 56 -62.22 -7.11 4.04
N VAL A 57 -62.53 -6.87 2.77
CA VAL A 57 -62.81 -5.60 2.12
C VAL A 57 -64.18 -5.10 2.59
N HIS A 58 -64.33 -3.81 2.94
CA HIS A 58 -65.38 -2.90 2.47
C HIS A 58 -65.33 -1.50 3.16
N GLU A 59 -65.26 -0.51 2.29
CA GLU A 59 -65.94 0.79 2.24
C GLU A 59 -66.15 1.68 3.44
N ARG A 60 -65.84 2.95 3.18
CA ARG A 60 -66.14 4.19 3.93
C ARG A 60 -67.67 4.44 3.98
N PRO A 61 -68.23 5.23 4.92
CA PRO A 61 -68.20 6.69 4.71
C PRO A 61 -68.07 7.58 5.99
N VAL A 62 -67.92 8.86 5.69
CA VAL A 62 -67.76 10.09 6.46
C VAL A 62 -69.00 10.43 7.32
N LYS A 63 -68.77 11.03 8.55
CA LYS A 63 -69.38 12.27 9.08
C LYS A 63 -69.08 12.42 10.58
N SER A 64 -68.43 13.47 10.95
CA SER A 64 -68.79 14.80 11.54
C SER A 64 -69.26 14.82 13.01
N GLN A 65 -68.51 15.62 13.76
CA GLN A 65 -68.85 16.57 14.82
C GLN A 65 -69.08 16.15 16.29
N ALA A 66 -68.34 16.87 17.09
CA ALA A 66 -68.68 17.63 18.31
C ALA A 66 -68.61 16.95 19.68
N GLY A 67 -67.70 17.50 20.49
CA GLY A 67 -68.00 18.02 21.81
C GLY A 67 -67.84 17.16 23.04
N LYS A 68 -66.88 17.50 23.85
CA LYS A 68 -66.85 17.82 25.32
C LYS A 68 -65.70 17.19 26.10
N LYS A 69 -65.03 18.05 26.84
CA LYS A 69 -64.02 17.79 27.92
C LYS A 69 -64.77 17.42 29.21
N PRO A 70 -64.05 17.09 30.32
CA PRO A 70 -62.78 16.39 30.55
C PRO A 70 -62.94 15.27 31.62
N GLY A 71 -61.94 14.37 31.67
CA GLY A 71 -61.82 13.41 32.77
C GLY A 71 -60.40 12.86 32.88
N SER A 72 -59.79 13.14 34.01
CA SER A 72 -58.46 12.75 34.41
C SER A 72 -58.23 11.23 34.40
N SER A 73 -57.15 10.77 33.77
CA SER A 73 -56.59 9.45 34.08
C SER A 73 -55.08 9.39 33.90
N THR A 74 -54.43 9.09 34.98
CA THR A 74 -52.96 8.92 35.19
C THR A 74 -52.38 7.66 34.52
N GLY A 75 -52.71 7.36 33.26
CA GLY A 75 -52.20 6.20 32.54
C GLY A 75 -51.21 6.43 31.39
N SER A 76 -50.98 7.71 31.00
CA SER A 76 -50.30 8.03 29.73
C SER A 76 -48.80 8.23 29.80
N LYS A 77 -48.19 8.39 30.98
CA LYS A 77 -46.74 8.64 31.11
C LYS A 77 -45.87 7.41 30.88
N LYS A 78 -46.33 6.18 31.14
CA LYS A 78 -45.55 4.94 30.90
C LYS A 78 -45.52 4.50 29.44
N ALA A 79 -46.57 4.76 28.66
CA ALA A 79 -46.64 4.41 27.25
C ALA A 79 -45.82 5.36 26.35
N VAL A 80 -45.79 6.66 26.70
CA VAL A 80 -44.98 7.69 26.02
C VAL A 80 -43.49 7.47 26.29
N THR A 81 -43.11 7.08 27.53
CA THR A 81 -41.73 6.77 27.90
C THR A 81 -41.23 5.48 27.24
N GLN A 82 -42.13 4.48 27.02
CA GLN A 82 -41.77 3.27 26.29
C GLN A 82 -41.71 3.50 24.76
N LYS A 83 -42.55 4.34 24.17
CA LYS A 83 -42.42 4.76 22.78
C LYS A 83 -41.17 5.62 22.53
N LYS A 84 -40.87 6.60 23.40
CA LYS A 84 -39.60 7.34 23.34
C LYS A 84 -38.38 6.44 23.52
N LYS A 85 -38.41 5.45 24.44
CA LYS A 85 -37.31 4.45 24.56
C LYS A 85 -37.25 3.46 23.40
N GLN A 86 -38.29 3.24 22.61
CA GLN A 86 -38.27 2.45 21.41
C GLN A 86 -37.89 3.27 20.15
N GLU A 87 -38.18 4.58 20.14
CA GLU A 87 -37.70 5.51 19.10
C GLU A 87 -36.22 5.88 19.30
N GLU A 88 -35.73 5.93 20.53
CA GLU A 88 -34.28 6.07 20.84
C GLU A 88 -33.45 4.83 20.44
N LYS A 89 -34.06 3.70 20.06
CA LYS A 89 -33.38 2.47 19.60
C LYS A 89 -33.23 2.36 18.09
N ARG A 90 -33.71 3.29 17.30
CA ARG A 90 -33.38 3.41 15.89
C ARG A 90 -32.17 4.34 15.75
N LEU A 91 -30.97 3.76 15.80
CA LEU A 91 -29.74 4.49 15.51
C LEU A 91 -29.80 4.92 14.03
N SER A 92 -29.72 6.22 13.77
CA SER A 92 -29.50 6.72 12.40
C SER A 92 -28.05 6.41 11.99
N ALA A 93 -27.75 6.41 10.69
CA ALA A 93 -26.39 6.21 10.21
C ALA A 93 -25.38 7.18 10.87
N GLN A 94 -25.76 8.42 11.06
CA GLN A 94 -24.94 9.44 11.74
C GLN A 94 -24.63 9.08 13.21
N LYS A 95 -25.58 8.43 13.92
CA LYS A 95 -25.36 8.02 15.32
C LYS A 95 -24.44 6.80 15.45
N THR A 96 -24.34 5.99 14.41
CA THR A 96 -23.44 4.84 14.37
C THR A 96 -21.98 5.27 14.25
N ILE A 97 -21.70 6.39 13.55
CA ILE A 97 -20.33 6.88 13.33
C ILE A 97 -19.72 7.34 14.67
N ALA A 98 -18.56 6.77 15.02
CA ALA A 98 -17.95 6.85 16.34
C ALA A 98 -17.08 8.10 16.57
N TYR A 99 -17.57 9.30 16.23
CA TYR A 99 -16.97 10.56 16.71
C TYR A 99 -18.04 11.56 17.13
N ARG A 100 -17.68 12.56 17.90
CA ARG A 100 -18.60 13.61 18.40
C ARG A 100 -18.57 14.84 17.51
N GLU A 101 -17.40 15.40 17.30
CA GLU A 101 -17.17 16.68 16.64
C GLU A 101 -15.88 16.63 15.82
N MET A 102 -15.85 17.29 14.66
CA MET A 102 -14.67 17.49 13.82
C MET A 102 -14.42 18.99 13.68
N GLY A 103 -13.28 19.47 14.20
CA GLY A 103 -12.86 20.87 14.11
C GLY A 103 -12.26 21.21 12.75
N ARG A 104 -12.27 22.50 12.38
CA ARG A 104 -11.63 22.99 11.13
C ARG A 104 -10.11 22.72 11.11
N ASP A 105 -9.47 22.77 12.29
CA ASP A 105 -8.05 22.52 12.51
C ASP A 105 -7.66 21.04 12.53
N GLY A 106 -8.57 20.15 12.13
CA GLY A 106 -8.35 18.72 12.10
C GLY A 106 -8.40 18.02 13.47
N ILE A 107 -8.68 18.74 14.57
CA ILE A 107 -8.88 18.12 15.87
C ILE A 107 -10.27 17.47 15.90
N CYS A 108 -10.30 16.17 16.13
CA CYS A 108 -11.53 15.40 16.27
C CYS A 108 -11.75 15.01 17.72
N ARG A 109 -12.92 15.37 18.27
CA ARG A 109 -13.42 14.83 19.53
C ARG A 109 -14.09 13.50 19.24
N VAL A 110 -13.41 12.40 19.54
CA VAL A 110 -13.91 11.04 19.23
C VAL A 110 -14.88 10.58 20.34
N GLN A 111 -14.46 10.67 21.59
CA GLN A 111 -15.27 10.35 22.78
C GLN A 111 -15.34 11.56 23.71
N ASP A 112 -16.03 11.44 24.85
CA ASP A 112 -16.24 12.56 25.75
C ASP A 112 -14.94 13.25 26.21
N ARG A 113 -13.87 12.47 26.40
CA ARG A 113 -12.55 12.94 26.85
C ARG A 113 -11.42 12.56 25.89
N THR A 114 -11.70 12.00 24.71
CA THR A 114 -10.70 11.57 23.76
C THR A 114 -10.68 12.46 22.54
N TYR A 115 -9.50 13.02 22.25
CA TYR A 115 -9.25 13.91 21.13
C TYR A 115 -8.16 13.31 20.24
N SER A 116 -8.30 13.44 18.91
CA SER A 116 -7.35 12.91 17.95
C SER A 116 -7.00 13.89 16.84
N LYS A 117 -5.79 13.75 16.27
CA LYS A 117 -5.35 14.37 15.03
C LYS A 117 -4.81 13.30 14.07
N THR A 118 -4.76 13.62 12.79
CA THR A 118 -4.28 12.71 11.74
C THR A 118 -3.24 13.41 10.88
N ILE A 119 -2.17 12.70 10.57
CA ILE A 119 -1.10 13.12 9.67
C ILE A 119 -1.10 12.16 8.49
N ARG A 120 -1.03 12.68 7.26
CA ARG A 120 -0.75 11.90 6.06
C ARG A 120 0.76 11.80 5.88
N PHE A 121 1.25 10.62 5.53
CA PHE A 121 2.66 10.41 5.23
C PHE A 121 2.85 9.61 3.95
N TYR A 122 4.01 9.76 3.34
CA TYR A 122 4.35 9.14 2.06
C TYR A 122 5.38 8.03 2.22
N ASP A 123 5.57 7.29 1.15
CA ASP A 123 6.56 6.22 1.10
C ASP A 123 7.98 6.75 0.93
N ILE A 124 8.92 5.94 1.39
CA ILE A 124 10.33 5.97 1.02
C ILE A 124 10.71 4.61 0.43
N ASN A 125 11.80 4.55 -0.32
CA ASN A 125 12.26 3.32 -0.98
C ASN A 125 12.90 2.34 0.02
N TYR A 126 12.12 1.81 0.95
CA TYR A 126 12.60 0.85 1.94
C TYR A 126 12.94 -0.51 1.30
N GLN A 127 12.08 -1.04 0.43
CA GLN A 127 12.27 -2.39 -0.13
C GLN A 127 13.46 -2.50 -1.08
N LEU A 128 13.78 -1.40 -1.79
CA LEU A 128 14.87 -1.33 -2.75
C LEU A 128 16.19 -0.81 -2.13
N ALA A 129 16.17 -0.41 -0.86
CA ALA A 129 17.35 0.10 -0.17
C ALA A 129 18.38 -1.03 0.07
N GLN A 130 19.65 -0.67 0.16
CA GLN A 130 20.72 -1.58 0.56
C GLN A 130 20.53 -2.02 2.01
N ASN A 131 21.13 -3.14 2.40
CA ASN A 131 20.93 -3.72 3.74
C ASN A 131 21.31 -2.76 4.86
N GLU A 132 22.36 -1.95 4.69
CA GLU A 132 22.79 -0.95 5.66
C GLU A 132 21.74 0.15 5.85
N ASP A 133 21.21 0.68 4.74
CA ASP A 133 20.15 1.69 4.76
C ASP A 133 18.84 1.12 5.34
N LYS A 134 18.50 -0.13 5.00
CA LYS A 134 17.34 -0.83 5.61
C LYS A 134 17.44 -0.93 7.11
N ASN A 135 18.61 -1.30 7.61
CA ASN A 135 18.86 -1.40 9.04
C ASN A 135 18.75 -0.04 9.71
N ALA A 136 19.34 1.01 9.12
CA ALA A 136 19.24 2.38 9.64
C ALA A 136 17.78 2.89 9.67
N ILE A 137 17.00 2.65 8.62
CA ILE A 137 15.58 3.00 8.57
C ILE A 137 14.81 2.20 9.65
N PHE A 138 15.09 0.91 9.80
CA PHE A 138 14.44 0.06 10.80
C PHE A 138 14.74 0.49 12.23
N GLU A 139 15.98 0.83 12.55
CA GLU A 139 16.38 1.35 13.86
C GLU A 139 15.70 2.69 14.16
N ASN A 140 15.72 3.64 13.22
CA ASN A 140 15.01 4.90 13.36
C ASN A 140 13.49 4.70 13.51
N TRP A 141 12.92 3.67 12.87
CA TRP A 141 11.51 3.31 13.05
C TRP A 141 11.23 2.72 14.43
N CYS A 142 12.15 1.93 15.00
CA CYS A 142 12.07 1.48 16.38
C CYS A 142 12.09 2.65 17.37
N ASP A 143 12.98 3.62 17.16
CA ASP A 143 13.06 4.83 17.98
C ASP A 143 11.80 5.70 17.86
N PHE A 144 11.23 5.81 16.66
CA PHE A 144 9.94 6.45 16.45
C PHE A 144 8.82 5.79 17.25
N LEU A 145 8.73 4.45 17.26
CA LEU A 145 7.75 3.73 18.07
C LEU A 145 7.98 3.97 19.57
N ASN A 146 9.23 4.03 20.00
CA ASN A 146 9.59 4.30 21.38
C ASN A 146 9.31 5.74 21.84
N TYR A 147 9.01 6.67 20.93
CA TYR A 147 8.53 8.00 21.28
C TYR A 147 7.18 7.95 22.01
N PHE A 148 6.26 7.06 21.61
CA PHE A 148 4.91 7.00 22.14
C PHE A 148 4.88 6.38 23.54
N ASP A 149 4.45 7.15 24.51
CA ASP A 149 4.19 6.67 25.86
C ASP A 149 2.79 6.06 26.02
N SER A 150 2.46 5.58 27.23
CA SER A 150 1.19 4.92 27.52
C SER A 150 -0.03 5.87 27.49
N THR A 151 0.16 7.18 27.40
CA THR A 151 -0.91 8.19 27.35
C THR A 151 -1.33 8.51 25.91
N ILE A 152 -0.49 8.15 24.94
CA ILE A 152 -0.73 8.39 23.52
C ILE A 152 -1.09 7.06 22.85
N HIS A 153 -2.29 7.01 22.27
CA HIS A 153 -2.69 5.91 21.40
C HIS A 153 -2.51 6.33 19.95
N PHE A 154 -1.95 5.47 19.12
CA PHE A 154 -1.86 5.77 17.70
C PHE A 154 -2.36 4.61 16.84
N GLN A 155 -2.78 4.94 15.66
CA GLN A 155 -3.31 4.06 14.63
C GLN A 155 -2.61 4.38 13.32
N LEU A 156 -1.99 3.39 12.71
CA LEU A 156 -1.55 3.46 11.32
C LEU A 156 -2.69 2.93 10.45
N SER A 157 -3.10 3.71 9.47
CA SER A 157 -4.16 3.35 8.53
C SER A 157 -3.61 3.37 7.11
N PHE A 158 -3.78 2.27 6.41
CA PHE A 158 -3.40 2.08 5.02
C PHE A 158 -4.67 1.85 4.22
N ILE A 159 -4.98 2.76 3.33
CA ILE A 159 -6.22 2.76 2.56
C ILE A 159 -5.87 2.54 1.09
N ASN A 160 -6.23 1.36 0.57
CA ASN A 160 -6.22 1.08 -0.85
C ASN A 160 -7.63 1.34 -1.39
N HIS A 161 -7.81 2.37 -2.18
CA HIS A 161 -9.09 2.68 -2.82
C HIS A 161 -8.90 2.89 -4.31
N LYS A 162 -9.94 2.58 -5.08
CA LYS A 162 -9.95 2.93 -6.49
C LYS A 162 -10.14 4.44 -6.61
N SER A 163 -9.13 5.10 -7.16
CA SER A 163 -9.28 6.51 -7.50
C SER A 163 -10.32 6.69 -8.61
N SER A 164 -11.03 7.80 -8.59
CA SER A 164 -11.93 8.13 -9.69
C SER A 164 -11.09 8.47 -10.93
N MET A 165 -11.45 7.94 -12.10
CA MET A 165 -10.80 8.28 -13.38
C MET A 165 -10.75 9.80 -13.60
N THR A 166 -11.69 10.55 -13.04
CA THR A 166 -11.75 12.01 -13.13
C THR A 166 -10.59 12.74 -12.43
N GLU A 167 -10.05 12.23 -11.34
CA GLU A 167 -8.87 12.82 -10.69
C GLU A 167 -7.61 12.59 -11.52
N PHE A 168 -7.45 11.38 -12.07
CA PHE A 168 -6.35 11.09 -12.98
C PHE A 168 -6.46 11.87 -14.29
N GLU A 169 -7.66 12.03 -14.84
CA GLU A 169 -7.90 12.84 -16.04
C GLU A 169 -7.54 14.31 -15.84
N GLN A 170 -7.73 14.86 -14.64
CA GLN A 170 -7.33 16.23 -14.32
C GLN A 170 -5.80 16.39 -14.28
N VAL A 171 -5.08 15.37 -13.81
CA VAL A 171 -3.60 15.36 -13.78
C VAL A 171 -3.01 15.21 -15.19
N ILE A 172 -3.68 14.44 -16.06
CA ILE A 172 -3.23 14.16 -17.43
C ILE A 172 -3.73 15.24 -18.44
N CYS A 173 -4.47 16.24 -17.98
CA CYS A 173 -5.01 17.27 -18.87
C CYS A 173 -3.90 18.24 -19.32
N ILE A 174 -3.31 17.96 -20.49
CA ILE A 174 -2.38 18.87 -21.16
C ILE A 174 -3.21 19.97 -21.83
N LYS A 175 -2.92 21.22 -21.46
CA LYS A 175 -3.64 22.39 -22.01
C LYS A 175 -3.14 22.71 -23.42
N PRO A 176 -4.01 23.06 -24.37
CA PRO A 176 -3.60 23.57 -25.67
C PRO A 176 -2.83 24.88 -25.47
N GLN A 177 -1.76 25.07 -26.24
CA GLN A 177 -0.92 26.29 -26.24
C GLN A 177 -1.21 27.17 -27.46
N HIS A 178 -2.14 26.75 -28.34
CA HIS A 178 -2.54 27.44 -29.57
C HIS A 178 -1.40 27.61 -30.60
N ASP A 179 -0.53 26.61 -30.68
CA ASP A 179 0.56 26.48 -31.63
C ASP A 179 0.34 25.32 -32.62
N ALA A 180 1.33 25.07 -33.49
CA ALA A 180 1.26 24.02 -34.52
C ALA A 180 1.29 22.59 -33.92
N PHE A 181 1.50 22.42 -32.60
CA PHE A 181 1.69 21.12 -31.94
C PHE A 181 0.48 20.69 -31.08
N ASP A 182 -0.63 21.42 -31.12
CA ASP A 182 -1.81 21.09 -30.30
C ASP A 182 -2.41 19.71 -30.62
N ASP A 183 -2.37 19.31 -31.90
CA ASP A 183 -2.83 17.98 -32.32
C ASP A 183 -1.97 16.88 -31.67
N VAL A 184 -0.65 17.07 -31.63
CA VAL A 184 0.29 16.13 -31.00
C VAL A 184 0.10 16.10 -29.49
N ARG A 185 -0.19 17.25 -28.85
CA ARG A 185 -0.53 17.30 -27.41
C ARG A 185 -1.79 16.52 -27.09
N MET A 186 -2.82 16.61 -27.94
CA MET A 186 -4.04 15.81 -27.77
C MET A 186 -3.79 14.31 -27.93
N GLU A 187 -2.98 13.92 -28.91
CA GLU A 187 -2.58 12.52 -29.11
C GLU A 187 -1.76 11.97 -27.94
N TYR A 188 -0.83 12.77 -27.44
CA TYR A 188 -0.05 12.44 -26.24
C TYR A 188 -0.94 12.30 -24.99
N ALA A 189 -1.87 13.22 -24.77
CA ALA A 189 -2.83 13.13 -23.66
C ALA A 189 -3.71 11.86 -23.79
N GLN A 190 -4.13 11.50 -25.00
CA GLN A 190 -4.89 10.28 -25.23
C GLN A 190 -4.06 9.02 -25.01
N MET A 191 -2.78 9.03 -25.39
CA MET A 191 -1.83 7.95 -25.11
C MET A 191 -1.68 7.73 -23.60
N LEU A 192 -1.52 8.82 -22.82
CA LEU A 192 -1.43 8.75 -21.36
C LEU A 192 -2.71 8.17 -20.74
N LYS A 193 -3.89 8.56 -21.22
CA LYS A 193 -5.18 7.99 -20.80
C LYS A 193 -5.27 6.49 -21.11
N ASN A 194 -4.80 6.09 -22.28
CA ASN A 194 -4.77 4.68 -22.67
C ASN A 194 -3.79 3.86 -21.81
N GLN A 195 -2.64 4.43 -21.46
CA GLN A 195 -1.68 3.79 -20.53
C GLN A 195 -2.27 3.67 -19.14
N LEU A 196 -2.97 4.67 -18.64
CA LEU A 196 -3.69 4.61 -17.39
C LEU A 196 -4.73 3.48 -17.40
N ALA A 197 -5.47 3.30 -18.49
CA ALA A 197 -6.47 2.25 -18.61
C ALA A 197 -5.87 0.82 -18.70
N LYS A 198 -4.63 0.67 -19.19
CA LYS A 198 -3.93 -0.62 -19.32
C LYS A 198 -3.24 -1.09 -18.04
N GLY A 199 -2.86 -0.16 -17.15
CA GLY A 199 -2.21 -0.51 -15.89
C GLY A 199 -3.18 -1.09 -14.87
N ASN A 200 -2.70 -1.69 -13.77
CA ASN A 200 -3.49 -2.15 -12.61
C ASN A 200 -4.17 -0.99 -11.83
N ASN A 201 -4.50 0.01 -12.42
CA ASN A 201 -4.36 1.41 -12.13
C ASN A 201 -5.71 2.02 -11.80
N GLY A 202 -5.88 2.26 -10.68
CA GLY A 202 -6.96 2.91 -10.03
C GLY A 202 -6.85 2.72 -8.53
N LEU A 203 -5.84 2.01 -8.04
CA LEU A 203 -5.60 1.88 -6.61
C LEU A 203 -4.58 2.92 -6.17
N VAL A 204 -5.07 3.92 -5.46
CA VAL A 204 -4.24 4.86 -4.72
C VAL A 204 -4.03 4.31 -3.33
N LYS A 205 -2.77 4.21 -2.91
CA LYS A 205 -2.38 3.80 -1.56
C LYS A 205 -2.17 5.05 -0.71
N SER A 206 -3.09 5.30 0.19
CA SER A 206 -2.98 6.42 1.15
C SER A 206 -2.59 5.92 2.53
N LYS A 207 -1.67 6.63 3.20
CA LYS A 207 -1.11 6.26 4.49
C LYS A 207 -1.29 7.36 5.52
N TYR A 208 -1.83 6.98 6.67
CA TYR A 208 -2.15 7.92 7.73
C TYR A 208 -1.68 7.41 9.09
N ILE A 209 -1.19 8.31 9.91
CA ILE A 209 -1.02 8.10 11.34
C ILE A 209 -2.01 8.99 12.08
N THR A 210 -2.89 8.36 12.86
CA THR A 210 -3.84 9.04 13.73
C THR A 210 -3.47 8.79 15.16
N PHE A 211 -3.24 9.84 15.92
CA PHE A 211 -2.90 9.75 17.33
C PHE A 211 -3.99 10.39 18.19
N SER A 212 -4.21 9.86 19.37
CA SER A 212 -5.24 10.30 20.30
C SER A 212 -4.72 10.39 21.73
N ILE A 213 -5.27 11.33 22.47
CA ILE A 213 -4.98 11.57 23.88
C ILE A 213 -6.28 11.77 24.67
N GLU A 214 -6.20 11.56 25.98
CA GLU A 214 -7.26 11.92 26.89
C GLU A 214 -7.05 13.34 27.47
N ALA A 215 -8.10 14.15 27.47
CA ALA A 215 -8.13 15.49 28.08
C ALA A 215 -9.55 15.86 28.50
N ASP A 216 -9.68 16.70 29.49
CA ASP A 216 -10.99 17.09 30.00
C ASP A 216 -11.76 18.04 29.05
N ASN A 217 -11.02 18.83 28.28
CA ASN A 217 -11.59 19.79 27.32
C ASN A 217 -10.62 20.07 26.16
N ILE A 218 -11.14 20.70 25.09
CA ILE A 218 -10.36 21.03 23.90
C ILE A 218 -9.21 22.02 24.15
N LYS A 219 -9.37 22.94 25.16
CA LYS A 219 -8.32 23.91 25.46
C LYS A 219 -7.09 23.26 26.05
N GLU A 220 -7.24 22.13 26.75
CA GLU A 220 -6.16 21.31 27.27
C GLU A 220 -5.63 20.33 26.18
N ALA A 221 -6.53 19.77 25.35
CA ALA A 221 -6.16 18.81 24.32
C ALA A 221 -5.32 19.45 23.21
N LYS A 222 -5.71 20.65 22.74
CA LYS A 222 -5.11 21.29 21.56
C LYS A 222 -3.60 21.49 21.69
N PRO A 223 -3.03 22.13 22.73
CA PRO A 223 -1.59 22.30 22.85
C PRO A 223 -0.80 20.99 22.93
N LYS A 224 -1.40 19.96 23.58
CA LYS A 224 -0.78 18.63 23.66
C LYS A 224 -0.74 17.95 22.30
N LEU A 225 -1.84 18.00 21.54
CA LEU A 225 -1.92 17.43 20.19
C LEU A 225 -0.98 18.14 19.21
N GLU A 226 -0.88 19.48 19.27
CA GLU A 226 0.02 20.26 18.42
C GLU A 226 1.50 19.93 18.70
N ARG A 227 1.86 19.72 19.98
CA ARG A 227 3.20 19.29 20.35
C ARG A 227 3.52 17.89 19.80
N ILE A 228 2.61 16.91 20.03
CA ILE A 228 2.80 15.54 19.52
C ILE A 228 2.87 15.54 18.00
N GLU A 229 2.07 16.36 17.31
CA GLU A 229 2.12 16.54 15.87
C GLU A 229 3.50 17.00 15.41
N ALA A 230 4.05 18.05 16.04
CA ALA A 230 5.37 18.56 15.72
C ALA A 230 6.47 17.49 15.93
N ASP A 231 6.39 16.76 17.04
CA ASP A 231 7.32 15.67 17.35
C ASP A 231 7.25 14.54 16.33
N ILE A 232 6.04 14.12 15.91
CA ILE A 232 5.84 13.10 14.86
C ILE A 232 6.41 13.57 13.52
N LEU A 233 6.14 14.82 13.12
CA LEU A 233 6.67 15.39 11.87
C LEU A 233 8.21 15.46 11.88
N ASN A 234 8.82 15.83 13.01
CA ASN A 234 10.27 15.81 13.16
C ASN A 234 10.86 14.40 13.03
N ASN A 235 10.24 13.39 13.65
CA ASN A 235 10.67 12.00 13.52
C ASN A 235 10.55 11.50 12.07
N PHE A 236 9.46 11.82 11.37
CA PHE A 236 9.32 11.50 9.94
C PHE A 236 10.39 12.21 9.09
N LYS A 237 10.74 13.44 9.42
CA LYS A 237 11.83 14.17 8.74
C LYS A 237 13.18 13.47 8.92
N VAL A 238 13.49 12.93 10.11
CA VAL A 238 14.71 12.13 10.36
C VAL A 238 14.72 10.86 9.50
N LEU A 239 13.56 10.20 9.37
CA LEU A 239 13.38 9.03 8.50
C LEU A 239 13.42 9.38 6.99
N GLY A 240 13.46 10.66 6.62
CA GLY A 240 13.36 11.10 5.22
C GLY A 240 11.94 11.01 4.64
N VAL A 241 10.93 10.79 5.47
CA VAL A 241 9.52 10.64 5.09
C VAL A 241 8.86 12.01 4.98
N GLN A 242 8.20 12.27 3.85
CA GLN A 242 7.33 13.45 3.73
C GLN A 242 6.02 13.20 4.47
N ALA A 243 5.60 14.16 5.29
CA ALA A 243 4.35 14.07 6.05
C ALA A 243 3.77 15.45 6.29
N TYR A 244 2.43 15.54 6.35
CA TYR A 244 1.72 16.77 6.68
C TYR A 244 0.44 16.49 7.50
N PRO A 245 0.07 17.41 8.40
CA PRO A 245 -1.13 17.27 9.21
C PRO A 245 -2.38 17.56 8.37
N LEU A 246 -3.43 16.77 8.58
CA LEU A 246 -4.69 16.96 7.89
C LEU A 246 -5.59 17.97 8.63
N ASN A 247 -6.26 18.81 7.85
CA ASN A 247 -7.33 19.67 8.34
C ASN A 247 -8.65 18.89 8.48
N GLY A 248 -9.69 19.56 9.00
CA GLY A 248 -10.98 18.91 9.25
C GLY A 248 -11.71 18.46 7.98
N THR A 249 -11.57 19.19 6.88
CA THR A 249 -12.20 18.85 5.60
C THR A 249 -11.56 17.61 5.01
N GLU A 250 -10.24 17.53 4.97
CA GLU A 250 -9.47 16.37 4.50
C GLU A 250 -9.77 15.11 5.34
N ARG A 251 -9.90 15.24 6.66
CA ARG A 251 -10.30 14.13 7.52
C ARG A 251 -11.73 13.66 7.26
N LEU A 252 -12.66 14.58 7.00
CA LEU A 252 -14.04 14.24 6.64
C LEU A 252 -14.12 13.55 5.28
N GLU A 253 -13.29 13.95 4.32
CA GLU A 253 -13.17 13.32 3.01
C GLU A 253 -12.76 11.84 3.12
N ILE A 254 -11.73 11.53 3.92
CA ILE A 254 -11.31 10.15 4.18
C ILE A 254 -12.44 9.32 4.80
N LEU A 255 -13.20 9.90 5.74
CA LEU A 255 -14.34 9.23 6.33
C LEU A 255 -15.46 9.00 5.30
N TYR A 256 -15.71 9.98 4.43
CA TYR A 256 -16.69 9.88 3.35
C TYR A 256 -16.33 8.76 2.38
N GLU A 257 -15.09 8.71 1.88
CA GLU A 257 -14.58 7.67 0.99
C GLU A 257 -14.65 6.28 1.64
N THR A 258 -14.29 6.18 2.94
CA THR A 258 -14.37 4.91 3.68
C THR A 258 -15.81 4.40 3.82
N PHE A 259 -16.77 5.28 4.07
CA PHE A 259 -18.17 4.88 4.26
C PHE A 259 -18.96 4.79 2.96
N ASN A 260 -18.46 5.38 1.85
CA ASN A 260 -19.10 5.41 0.55
C ASN A 260 -18.12 4.96 -0.57
N PRO A 261 -17.51 3.77 -0.49
CA PRO A 261 -16.40 3.35 -1.34
C PRO A 261 -16.74 3.24 -2.84
N ASP A 262 -18.00 3.11 -3.19
CA ASP A 262 -18.48 3.00 -4.58
C ASP A 262 -19.11 4.31 -5.12
N ASN A 263 -19.11 5.38 -4.32
CA ASN A 263 -19.75 6.62 -4.71
C ASN A 263 -18.84 7.42 -5.63
N GLN A 264 -19.31 7.69 -6.86
CA GLN A 264 -18.59 8.51 -7.85
C GLN A 264 -18.79 10.02 -7.63
N ILE A 265 -19.57 10.41 -6.61
CA ILE A 265 -19.80 11.83 -6.31
C ILE A 265 -18.63 12.34 -5.48
N PRO A 266 -17.87 13.33 -5.96
CA PRO A 266 -16.77 13.91 -5.21
C PRO A 266 -17.28 14.54 -3.90
N PHE A 267 -16.50 14.38 -2.83
CA PHE A 267 -16.83 14.99 -1.54
C PHE A 267 -16.84 16.52 -1.65
N ARG A 268 -17.95 17.13 -1.27
CA ARG A 268 -18.12 18.59 -1.25
C ARG A 268 -18.60 19.01 0.12
N PHE A 269 -17.74 19.69 0.85
CA PHE A 269 -18.03 20.12 2.21
C PHE A 269 -17.50 21.53 2.50
N ASP A 270 -18.34 22.36 3.14
CA ASP A 270 -17.96 23.68 3.64
C ASP A 270 -18.53 23.87 5.04
N TYR A 271 -17.64 24.15 6.01
CA TYR A 271 -18.02 24.44 7.39
C TYR A 271 -19.02 25.61 7.54
N ASN A 272 -19.05 26.54 6.60
CA ASN A 272 -19.98 27.68 6.64
C ASN A 272 -21.43 27.23 6.39
N GLN A 273 -21.64 26.12 5.71
CA GLN A 273 -22.96 25.55 5.44
C GLN A 273 -23.57 24.89 6.70
N ILE A 274 -22.76 24.32 7.56
CA ILE A 274 -23.22 23.71 8.81
C ILE A 274 -23.96 24.73 9.69
N VAL A 275 -23.36 25.91 9.86
CA VAL A 275 -23.91 26.97 10.72
C VAL A 275 -25.27 27.49 10.19
N LYS A 276 -25.44 27.51 8.86
CA LYS A 276 -26.66 28.01 8.23
C LYS A 276 -27.82 27.01 8.24
N ASN A 277 -27.51 25.70 8.06
CA ASN A 277 -28.51 24.67 7.80
C ASN A 277 -28.81 23.77 9.00
N GLY A 278 -28.12 23.94 10.14
CA GLY A 278 -28.28 23.10 11.33
C GLY A 278 -27.88 21.66 11.16
N LEU A 279 -27.09 21.36 10.08
CA LEU A 279 -26.52 20.04 9.82
C LEU A 279 -25.24 19.83 10.63
N GLY A 280 -24.88 18.57 10.88
CA GLY A 280 -23.61 18.20 11.49
C GLY A 280 -22.61 17.67 10.46
N THR A 281 -21.33 17.61 10.80
CA THR A 281 -20.30 17.02 9.92
C THR A 281 -20.63 15.58 9.53
N LYS A 282 -21.32 14.83 10.39
CA LYS A 282 -21.73 13.45 10.12
C LYS A 282 -22.78 13.30 9.02
N ASP A 283 -23.58 14.34 8.76
CA ASP A 283 -24.59 14.30 7.72
C ASP A 283 -23.97 14.27 6.32
N PHE A 284 -22.72 14.76 6.19
CA PHE A 284 -21.97 14.77 4.94
C PHE A 284 -21.14 13.50 4.69
N VAL A 285 -20.79 12.75 5.74
CA VAL A 285 -19.94 11.56 5.62
C VAL A 285 -20.70 10.25 5.74
N ALA A 286 -21.92 10.30 6.32
CA ALA A 286 -22.69 9.09 6.56
C ALA A 286 -23.19 8.46 5.25
N PRO A 287 -23.11 7.12 5.12
CA PRO A 287 -23.76 6.41 4.02
C PRO A 287 -25.28 6.45 4.18
N THR A 288 -26.00 6.06 3.15
CA THR A 288 -27.47 5.99 3.17
C THR A 288 -28.00 5.08 4.29
N SER A 289 -27.28 4.03 4.62
CA SER A 289 -27.63 3.11 5.72
C SER A 289 -26.44 2.28 6.19
N PHE A 290 -26.48 1.87 7.47
CA PHE A 290 -25.65 0.78 8.01
C PHE A 290 -26.55 -0.38 8.39
N VAL A 291 -26.19 -1.60 7.98
CA VAL A 291 -26.95 -2.83 8.28
C VAL A 291 -26.02 -3.90 8.86
N PHE A 292 -26.10 -4.11 10.20
CA PHE A 292 -25.33 -5.12 10.94
C PHE A 292 -26.18 -6.33 11.35
N GLN A 293 -26.99 -6.84 10.42
CA GLN A 293 -27.87 -8.00 10.72
C GLN A 293 -27.14 -9.33 10.72
N SER A 294 -26.03 -9.44 9.99
CA SER A 294 -25.17 -10.61 9.97
C SER A 294 -24.06 -10.49 11.01
N GLY A 295 -23.76 -11.57 11.72
CA GLY A 295 -22.60 -11.59 12.62
C GLY A 295 -21.25 -11.57 11.91
N LYS A 296 -21.21 -11.79 10.57
CA LYS A 296 -19.97 -12.00 9.79
C LYS A 296 -19.68 -10.91 8.76
N HIS A 297 -20.65 -10.10 8.40
CA HIS A 297 -20.55 -9.02 7.42
C HIS A 297 -21.61 -7.96 7.69
N PHE A 298 -21.44 -6.80 7.11
CA PHE A 298 -22.36 -5.67 7.18
C PHE A 298 -22.57 -5.07 5.79
N LYS A 299 -23.52 -4.12 5.69
CA LYS A 299 -23.71 -3.29 4.51
C LYS A 299 -23.61 -1.82 4.85
N MET A 300 -23.00 -1.06 3.95
CA MET A 300 -22.94 0.40 3.93
C MET A 300 -23.56 0.86 2.61
N GLY A 301 -24.79 1.39 2.67
CA GLY A 301 -25.56 1.61 1.43
C GLY A 301 -25.69 0.31 0.63
N ASP A 302 -25.20 0.32 -0.60
CA ASP A 302 -25.20 -0.84 -1.51
C ASP A 302 -23.93 -1.71 -1.39
N THR A 303 -22.88 -1.22 -0.73
CA THR A 303 -21.62 -1.93 -0.58
C THR A 303 -21.64 -2.89 0.60
N MET A 304 -21.13 -4.09 0.40
CA MET A 304 -20.91 -5.07 1.47
C MET A 304 -19.50 -4.94 2.05
N GLY A 305 -19.39 -5.07 3.38
CA GLY A 305 -18.11 -5.04 4.07
C GLY A 305 -17.97 -6.11 5.13
N ALA A 306 -16.73 -6.47 5.44
CA ALA A 306 -16.40 -7.33 6.56
C ALA A 306 -15.05 -6.95 7.15
N VAL A 307 -14.99 -6.95 8.48
CA VAL A 307 -13.74 -6.73 9.21
C VAL A 307 -13.21 -8.03 9.75
N SER A 308 -11.93 -8.23 9.54
CA SER A 308 -11.16 -9.36 10.07
C SER A 308 -9.98 -8.83 10.89
N TYR A 309 -9.46 -9.66 11.79
CA TYR A 309 -8.24 -9.35 12.54
C TYR A 309 -7.15 -10.37 12.27
N LEU A 310 -5.89 -9.95 12.38
CA LEU A 310 -4.74 -10.83 12.23
C LEU A 310 -4.40 -11.51 13.56
N GLN A 311 -4.47 -12.81 13.58
CA GLN A 311 -3.95 -13.63 14.68
C GLN A 311 -2.54 -14.07 14.31
N ILE A 312 -1.55 -13.50 14.99
CA ILE A 312 -0.13 -13.82 14.79
C ILE A 312 0.17 -15.11 15.52
N MET A 313 0.53 -16.16 14.77
CA MET A 313 0.93 -17.47 15.29
C MET A 313 2.43 -17.70 15.10
N ALA A 314 3.06 -16.97 14.18
CA ALA A 314 4.47 -17.05 13.87
C ALA A 314 5.33 -16.66 15.07
N PRO A 315 6.43 -17.39 15.35
CA PRO A 315 7.41 -16.97 16.34
C PRO A 315 8.21 -15.75 15.86
N GLU A 316 8.44 -15.64 14.55
CA GLU A 316 9.11 -14.53 13.88
C GLU A 316 8.27 -14.06 12.71
N LEU A 317 8.25 -12.75 12.49
CA LEU A 317 7.59 -12.09 11.36
C LEU A 317 8.65 -11.53 10.42
N THR A 318 8.25 -11.22 9.18
CA THR A 318 9.10 -10.55 8.19
C THR A 318 8.52 -9.19 7.81
N ASP A 319 9.38 -8.24 7.50
CA ASP A 319 9.04 -6.87 7.08
C ASP A 319 8.28 -6.80 5.73
N LYS A 320 8.30 -7.89 4.95
CA LYS A 320 7.58 -8.00 3.67
C LYS A 320 6.08 -8.22 3.82
N MET A 321 5.62 -8.70 4.99
CA MET A 321 4.24 -9.11 5.19
C MET A 321 3.25 -7.97 4.96
N LEU A 322 3.50 -6.80 5.54
CA LEU A 322 2.60 -5.65 5.38
C LEU A 322 2.55 -5.19 3.91
N ALA A 323 3.69 -5.17 3.23
CA ALA A 323 3.78 -4.79 1.83
C ALA A 323 2.91 -5.69 0.94
N GLU A 324 2.98 -7.01 1.11
CA GLU A 324 2.17 -7.95 0.33
C GLU A 324 0.66 -7.78 0.56
N PHE A 325 0.23 -7.41 1.77
CA PHE A 325 -1.18 -7.07 2.01
C PHE A 325 -1.60 -5.80 1.25
N LEU A 326 -0.71 -4.80 1.19
CA LEU A 326 -0.99 -3.55 0.50
C LEU A 326 -0.93 -3.67 -1.03
N ASP A 327 -0.33 -4.73 -1.56
CA ASP A 327 -0.24 -5.00 -3.00
C ASP A 327 -1.48 -5.74 -3.55
N ILE A 328 -2.47 -6.08 -2.70
CA ILE A 328 -3.72 -6.67 -3.15
C ILE A 328 -4.49 -5.67 -4.01
N ASP A 329 -4.83 -6.07 -5.26
CA ASP A 329 -5.65 -5.28 -6.19
C ASP A 329 -7.16 -5.34 -5.82
N LYS A 330 -7.49 -4.89 -4.62
CA LYS A 330 -8.87 -4.79 -4.11
C LYS A 330 -8.99 -3.62 -3.15
N ASN A 331 -10.21 -3.15 -2.94
CA ASN A 331 -10.50 -2.19 -1.88
C ASN A 331 -10.23 -2.83 -0.53
N LEU A 332 -9.15 -2.42 0.10
CA LEU A 332 -8.66 -2.94 1.36
C LEU A 332 -8.21 -1.80 2.25
N ILE A 333 -8.66 -1.80 3.50
CA ILE A 333 -8.13 -0.91 4.52
C ILE A 333 -7.46 -1.76 5.60
N VAL A 334 -6.17 -1.53 5.81
CA VAL A 334 -5.40 -2.16 6.87
C VAL A 334 -5.17 -1.16 7.98
N ASN A 335 -5.51 -1.53 9.22
CA ASN A 335 -5.31 -0.67 10.38
C ASN A 335 -4.49 -1.38 11.43
N LEU A 336 -3.43 -0.72 11.88
CA LEU A 336 -2.60 -1.16 12.99
C LEU A 336 -2.83 -0.20 14.17
N HIS A 337 -3.60 -0.65 15.16
CA HIS A 337 -3.74 0.06 16.44
C HIS A 337 -2.60 -0.32 17.36
N VAL A 338 -1.94 0.67 17.91
CA VAL A 338 -0.79 0.51 18.79
C VAL A 338 -1.01 1.30 20.06
N GLN A 339 -0.87 0.63 21.19
CA GLN A 339 -0.94 1.21 22.52
C GLN A 339 0.31 0.82 23.31
N SER A 340 1.14 1.79 23.67
CA SER A 340 2.28 1.56 24.54
C SER A 340 1.83 1.16 25.95
N VAL A 341 2.52 0.21 26.57
CA VAL A 341 2.32 -0.18 27.95
C VAL A 341 3.36 0.53 28.82
N ASP A 342 2.92 1.10 29.94
CA ASP A 342 3.84 1.69 30.89
C ASP A 342 4.96 0.70 31.28
N GLN A 343 6.23 1.14 31.18
CA GLN A 343 7.39 0.27 31.32
C GLN A 343 7.44 -0.48 32.66
N MET A 344 7.08 0.20 33.73
CA MET A 344 7.05 -0.41 35.06
C MET A 344 5.97 -1.47 35.18
N LYS A 345 4.81 -1.23 34.56
CA LYS A 345 3.70 -2.19 34.52
C LYS A 345 4.07 -3.39 33.63
N ALA A 346 4.73 -3.18 32.49
CA ALA A 346 5.20 -4.24 31.60
C ALA A 346 6.19 -5.15 32.31
N ILE A 347 7.24 -4.59 32.93
CA ILE A 347 8.24 -5.33 33.70
C ILE A 347 7.58 -6.13 34.84
N LYS A 348 6.66 -5.52 35.59
CA LYS A 348 5.93 -6.20 36.66
C LYS A 348 5.09 -7.36 36.16
N LEU A 349 4.42 -7.19 35.03
CA LEU A 349 3.61 -8.24 34.39
C LEU A 349 4.49 -9.42 33.97
N VAL A 350 5.61 -9.16 33.28
CA VAL A 350 6.53 -10.21 32.82
C VAL A 350 7.21 -10.91 34.03
N LYS A 351 7.63 -10.17 35.05
CA LYS A 351 8.16 -10.77 36.30
C LYS A 351 7.15 -11.69 36.97
N SER A 352 5.87 -11.30 37.03
CA SER A 352 4.82 -12.16 37.56
C SER A 352 4.69 -13.46 36.76
N LYS A 353 4.71 -13.36 35.39
CA LYS A 353 4.65 -14.53 34.50
C LYS A 353 5.87 -15.46 34.63
N VAL A 354 7.07 -14.90 34.73
CA VAL A 354 8.30 -15.67 35.01
C VAL A 354 8.17 -16.43 36.34
N THR A 355 7.63 -15.77 37.37
CA THR A 355 7.40 -16.40 38.69
C THR A 355 6.36 -17.52 38.58
N ASP A 356 5.26 -17.32 37.87
CA ASP A 356 4.23 -18.35 37.65
C ASP A 356 4.80 -19.56 36.90
N ILE A 357 5.61 -19.35 35.84
CA ILE A 357 6.27 -20.43 35.09
C ILE A 357 7.26 -21.19 35.96
N ASN A 358 8.08 -20.49 36.75
CA ASN A 358 9.00 -21.13 37.71
C ASN A 358 8.24 -21.95 38.75
N ARG A 359 7.09 -21.47 39.21
CA ARG A 359 6.21 -22.22 40.12
C ARG A 359 5.68 -23.49 39.45
N MET A 360 5.22 -23.39 38.20
CA MET A 360 4.78 -24.55 37.42
C MET A 360 5.93 -25.58 37.24
N LYS A 361 7.15 -25.11 36.93
CA LYS A 361 8.34 -25.98 36.84
C LYS A 361 8.57 -26.75 38.15
N ILE A 362 8.54 -26.06 39.28
CA ILE A 362 8.71 -26.68 40.61
C ILE A 362 7.58 -27.69 40.89
N GLU A 363 6.33 -27.41 40.48
CA GLU A 363 5.22 -28.34 40.62
C GLU A 363 5.40 -29.60 39.78
N GLU A 364 5.85 -29.46 38.52
CA GLU A 364 6.15 -30.60 37.64
C GLU A 364 7.35 -31.42 38.14
N GLN A 365 8.42 -30.78 38.58
CA GLN A 365 9.56 -31.47 39.25
C GLN A 365 9.11 -32.27 40.46
N LYS A 366 8.26 -31.70 41.33
CA LYS A 366 7.67 -32.43 42.47
C LYS A 366 6.81 -33.61 42.04
N LYS A 367 6.10 -33.51 40.92
CA LYS A 367 5.33 -34.63 40.36
C LYS A 367 6.25 -35.72 39.81
N ALA A 368 7.32 -35.37 39.07
CA ALA A 368 8.29 -36.31 38.54
C ALA A 368 8.93 -37.12 39.64
N VAL A 369 9.45 -36.49 40.69
CA VAL A 369 10.02 -37.15 41.87
C VAL A 369 9.01 -38.05 42.55
N ARG A 370 7.75 -37.65 42.70
CA ARG A 370 6.68 -38.49 43.28
C ARG A 370 6.33 -39.72 42.46
N SER A 371 6.57 -39.64 41.16
CA SER A 371 6.31 -40.72 40.20
C SER A 371 7.54 -41.59 39.93
N GLY A 372 8.69 -41.33 40.62
CA GLY A 372 9.92 -42.10 40.48
C GLY A 372 10.77 -41.73 39.26
N TYR A 373 10.47 -40.61 38.61
CA TYR A 373 11.25 -40.07 37.50
C TYR A 373 12.27 -39.05 37.97
N ASP A 374 13.28 -38.81 37.15
CA ASP A 374 14.32 -37.80 37.40
C ASP A 374 13.73 -36.37 37.50
N MET A 375 14.32 -35.53 38.36
CA MET A 375 13.92 -34.14 38.56
C MET A 375 14.12 -33.27 37.28
N ASP A 376 15.00 -33.71 36.39
CA ASP A 376 15.33 -32.99 35.16
C ASP A 376 14.32 -33.22 34.03
N ILE A 377 13.36 -34.15 34.21
CA ILE A 377 12.26 -34.37 33.26
C ILE A 377 11.19 -33.30 33.48
N ILE A 378 11.40 -32.15 32.84
CA ILE A 378 10.44 -31.05 32.76
C ILE A 378 9.84 -31.04 31.33
N PRO A 379 8.52 -30.84 31.16
CA PRO A 379 7.95 -30.64 29.84
C PRO A 379 8.74 -29.58 29.06
N SER A 380 9.14 -29.90 27.82
CA SER A 380 9.95 -29.03 26.95
C SER A 380 9.36 -27.64 26.83
N ASP A 381 8.03 -27.57 26.75
CA ASP A 381 7.26 -26.31 26.61
C ASP A 381 7.51 -25.35 27.79
N LEU A 382 7.54 -25.87 29.02
CA LEU A 382 7.81 -25.04 30.22
C LEU A 382 9.26 -24.53 30.28
N ASN A 383 10.20 -25.27 29.69
CA ASN A 383 11.58 -24.80 29.58
C ASN A 383 11.70 -23.69 28.53
N THR A 384 11.10 -23.89 27.38
CA THR A 384 11.09 -22.91 26.27
C THR A 384 10.42 -21.62 26.73
N TYR A 385 9.17 -21.69 27.21
CA TYR A 385 8.44 -20.51 27.71
C TYR A 385 9.13 -19.78 28.84
N GLY A 386 9.80 -20.54 29.74
CA GLY A 386 10.58 -19.96 30.82
C GLY A 386 11.83 -19.23 30.34
N GLY A 387 12.50 -19.74 29.32
CA GLY A 387 13.63 -19.10 28.65
C GLY A 387 13.19 -17.82 27.91
N GLU A 388 12.13 -17.90 27.10
CA GLU A 388 11.57 -16.77 26.37
C GLU A 388 11.10 -15.65 27.31
N ALA A 389 10.39 -15.99 28.39
CA ALA A 389 9.92 -14.99 29.36
C ALA A 389 11.07 -14.28 30.08
N LYS A 390 12.21 -15.00 30.36
CA LYS A 390 13.40 -14.37 30.93
C LYS A 390 14.08 -13.44 29.93
N ARG A 391 14.27 -13.86 28.66
CA ARG A 391 14.82 -13.03 27.62
C ARG A 391 13.99 -11.75 27.42
N LEU A 392 12.66 -11.89 27.34
CA LEU A 392 11.75 -10.75 27.26
C LEU A 392 11.93 -9.80 28.46
N LEU A 393 12.16 -10.33 29.67
CA LEU A 393 12.41 -9.50 30.84
C LEU A 393 13.73 -8.76 30.74
N GLU A 394 14.78 -9.42 30.27
CA GLU A 394 16.12 -8.83 30.03
C GLU A 394 16.04 -7.74 28.94
N ASP A 395 15.34 -8.00 27.83
CA ASP A 395 15.14 -7.04 26.76
C ASP A 395 14.42 -5.77 27.26
N LEU A 396 13.35 -5.94 28.05
CA LEU A 396 12.64 -4.82 28.67
C LEU A 396 13.43 -4.05 29.73
N GLN A 397 14.47 -4.64 30.33
CA GLN A 397 15.27 -4.01 31.38
C GLN A 397 16.58 -3.42 30.90
N SER A 398 17.23 -4.04 29.91
CA SER A 398 18.59 -3.71 29.47
C SER A 398 18.69 -3.16 28.05
N ARG A 399 17.72 -3.45 27.20
CA ARG A 399 17.64 -2.95 25.83
C ARG A 399 16.54 -1.90 25.76
N ASN A 400 16.63 -0.95 24.84
CA ASN A 400 15.61 0.10 24.64
C ASN A 400 14.28 -0.46 24.09
N GLU A 401 13.86 -1.65 24.60
CA GLU A 401 12.63 -2.33 24.22
C GLU A 401 11.46 -1.89 25.10
N ARG A 402 10.33 -1.60 24.48
CA ARG A 402 9.04 -1.35 25.15
C ARG A 402 8.03 -2.43 24.79
N MET A 403 6.97 -2.51 25.57
CA MET A 403 5.84 -3.40 25.29
C MET A 403 4.69 -2.63 24.70
N PHE A 404 4.17 -3.12 23.58
CA PHE A 404 2.99 -2.58 22.89
C PHE A 404 1.86 -3.60 22.87
N LEU A 405 0.64 -3.12 22.99
CA LEU A 405 -0.58 -3.88 22.73
C LEU A 405 -1.07 -3.52 21.32
N ILE A 406 -1.12 -4.50 20.43
CA ILE A 406 -1.38 -4.32 19.02
C ILE A 406 -2.67 -5.02 18.61
N THR A 407 -3.42 -4.37 17.73
CA THR A 407 -4.55 -4.97 17.00
C THR A 407 -4.41 -4.63 15.53
N VAL A 408 -4.31 -5.64 14.67
CA VAL A 408 -4.26 -5.47 13.21
C VAL A 408 -5.63 -5.85 12.63
N LEU A 409 -6.27 -4.90 11.97
CA LEU A 409 -7.60 -5.05 11.38
C LEU A 409 -7.53 -4.90 9.86
N PHE A 410 -8.34 -5.70 9.17
CA PHE A 410 -8.51 -5.68 7.73
C PHE A 410 -9.98 -5.46 7.40
N LEU A 411 -10.30 -4.33 6.79
CA LEU A 411 -11.62 -4.04 6.26
C LEU A 411 -11.61 -4.30 4.75
N ASN A 412 -12.32 -5.34 4.33
CA ASN A 412 -12.57 -5.63 2.93
C ASN A 412 -13.96 -5.13 2.54
N THR A 413 -14.09 -4.50 1.39
CA THR A 413 -15.36 -4.03 0.82
C THR A 413 -15.53 -4.53 -0.61
N ALA A 414 -16.78 -4.85 -1.01
CA ALA A 414 -17.11 -5.29 -2.36
C ALA A 414 -18.61 -5.04 -2.65
N LYS A 415 -18.99 -5.07 -3.94
CA LYS A 415 -20.40 -4.91 -4.35
C LYS A 415 -21.23 -6.14 -4.04
N THR A 416 -20.66 -7.32 -4.21
CA THR A 416 -21.34 -8.59 -4.00
C THR A 416 -20.72 -9.38 -2.85
N LYS A 417 -21.51 -10.29 -2.27
CA LYS A 417 -21.03 -11.18 -1.21
C LYS A 417 -19.93 -12.13 -1.73
N GLN A 418 -20.04 -12.60 -2.95
CA GLN A 418 -19.06 -13.50 -3.55
C GLN A 418 -17.70 -12.80 -3.75
N GLU A 419 -17.70 -11.57 -4.26
CA GLU A 419 -16.49 -10.76 -4.37
C GLU A 419 -15.86 -10.47 -3.01
N LEU A 420 -16.68 -10.15 -1.99
CA LEU A 420 -16.22 -9.95 -0.62
C LEU A 420 -15.56 -11.21 -0.05
N ASP A 421 -16.20 -12.37 -0.20
CA ASP A 421 -15.65 -13.65 0.28
C ASP A 421 -14.34 -14.00 -0.46
N ASN A 422 -14.24 -13.73 -1.77
CA ASN A 422 -13.01 -13.90 -2.56
C ASN A 422 -11.89 -12.95 -2.09
N ALA A 423 -12.20 -11.67 -1.83
CA ALA A 423 -11.22 -10.71 -1.32
C ALA A 423 -10.66 -11.14 0.05
N ILE A 424 -11.53 -11.60 0.95
CA ILE A 424 -11.11 -12.11 2.26
C ILE A 424 -10.27 -13.38 2.11
N PHE A 425 -10.62 -14.27 1.18
CA PHE A 425 -9.84 -15.48 0.91
C PHE A 425 -8.43 -15.16 0.42
N GLN A 426 -8.27 -14.19 -0.49
CA GLN A 426 -6.96 -13.71 -0.93
C GLN A 426 -6.15 -13.13 0.23
N THR A 427 -6.76 -12.26 1.04
CA THR A 427 -6.11 -11.68 2.24
C THR A 427 -5.71 -12.78 3.23
N ALA A 428 -6.55 -13.81 3.41
CA ALA A 428 -6.24 -14.94 4.29
C ALA A 428 -5.09 -15.81 3.75
N GLY A 429 -4.97 -15.96 2.42
CA GLY A 429 -3.86 -16.67 1.78
C GLY A 429 -2.51 -16.02 2.07
N ILE A 430 -2.43 -14.68 2.00
CA ILE A 430 -1.21 -13.95 2.39
C ILE A 430 -0.90 -14.13 3.87
N ALA A 431 -1.90 -14.01 4.76
CA ALA A 431 -1.69 -14.25 6.19
C ALA A 431 -1.11 -15.64 6.46
N GLN A 432 -1.63 -16.67 5.78
CA GLN A 432 -1.19 -18.05 5.94
C GLN A 432 0.27 -18.25 5.46
N LYS A 433 0.69 -17.57 4.39
CA LYS A 433 2.09 -17.59 3.91
C LYS A 433 3.08 -17.18 5.03
N TYR A 434 2.66 -16.28 5.91
CA TYR A 434 3.47 -15.77 7.03
C TYR A 434 3.12 -16.43 8.38
N ASN A 435 2.56 -17.63 8.38
CA ASN A 435 2.13 -18.34 9.60
C ASN A 435 1.22 -17.50 10.51
N CYS A 436 0.38 -16.66 9.91
CA CYS A 436 -0.65 -15.90 10.57
C CYS A 436 -2.04 -16.40 10.14
N VAL A 437 -3.05 -16.14 10.94
CA VAL A 437 -4.42 -16.52 10.63
C VAL A 437 -5.31 -15.28 10.59
N LEU A 438 -5.95 -15.05 9.46
CA LEU A 438 -6.96 -13.99 9.35
C LEU A 438 -8.31 -14.53 9.87
N ARG A 439 -8.86 -13.91 10.91
CA ARG A 439 -10.14 -14.29 11.50
C ARG A 439 -11.14 -13.15 11.40
N ARG A 440 -12.35 -13.44 10.92
CA ARG A 440 -13.46 -12.47 10.93
C ARG A 440 -13.82 -12.10 12.36
N LEU A 441 -14.21 -10.84 12.56
CA LEU A 441 -14.76 -10.36 13.83
C LEU A 441 -16.23 -10.78 13.93
N ASP A 442 -16.49 -12.03 14.31
CA ASP A 442 -17.84 -12.53 14.46
C ASP A 442 -18.57 -11.78 15.58
N TYR A 443 -19.73 -11.19 15.25
CA TYR A 443 -20.58 -10.36 16.13
C TYR A 443 -19.96 -9.04 16.64
N LEU A 444 -18.79 -8.66 16.12
CA LEU A 444 -18.08 -7.40 16.43
C LEU A 444 -17.83 -6.57 15.15
N GLN A 445 -18.70 -6.71 14.15
CA GLN A 445 -18.49 -6.04 12.85
C GLN A 445 -18.71 -4.52 12.93
N GLU A 446 -19.61 -4.05 13.80
CA GLU A 446 -19.81 -2.60 14.04
C GLU A 446 -18.58 -2.00 14.73
N GLU A 447 -18.10 -2.62 15.81
CA GLU A 447 -16.89 -2.22 16.52
C GLU A 447 -15.66 -2.31 15.61
N GLY A 448 -15.59 -3.34 14.78
CA GLY A 448 -14.55 -3.52 13.78
C GLY A 448 -14.53 -2.39 12.76
N LEU A 449 -15.67 -2.06 12.16
CA LEU A 449 -15.78 -0.96 11.20
C LEU A 449 -15.38 0.38 11.84
N MET A 450 -15.88 0.68 13.03
CA MET A 450 -15.55 1.94 13.73
C MET A 450 -14.08 2.02 14.18
N SER A 451 -13.42 0.87 14.37
CA SER A 451 -11.97 0.80 14.59
C SER A 451 -11.17 0.85 13.29
N SER A 452 -11.80 0.61 12.14
CA SER A 452 -11.12 0.62 10.83
C SER A 452 -11.07 2.02 10.19
N VAL A 453 -11.71 3.02 10.78
CA VAL A 453 -11.62 4.42 10.34
C VAL A 453 -10.52 5.16 11.10
N PRO A 454 -9.83 6.18 10.51
CA PRO A 454 -8.70 6.87 11.12
C PRO A 454 -9.14 7.88 12.19
N LEU A 455 -9.73 7.37 13.29
CA LEU A 455 -10.18 8.16 14.44
C LEU A 455 -9.28 8.02 15.68
N GLY A 456 -8.34 7.05 15.68
CA GLY A 456 -7.39 6.83 16.77
C GLY A 456 -7.97 6.12 18.00
N VAL A 457 -9.10 5.40 17.84
CA VAL A 457 -9.74 4.64 18.92
C VAL A 457 -10.00 3.21 18.47
N ASN A 458 -9.63 2.24 19.31
CA ASN A 458 -9.87 0.82 19.07
C ASN A 458 -11.04 0.33 19.95
N HIS A 459 -12.14 -0.07 19.32
CA HIS A 459 -13.31 -0.64 20.00
C HIS A 459 -13.24 -2.18 20.11
N VAL A 460 -12.26 -2.81 19.40
CA VAL A 460 -12.09 -4.26 19.40
C VAL A 460 -11.26 -4.68 20.62
N PRO A 461 -11.75 -5.63 21.45
CA PRO A 461 -11.07 -6.03 22.68
C PRO A 461 -9.86 -6.95 22.46
N ILE A 462 -9.60 -7.38 21.21
CA ILE A 462 -8.54 -8.32 20.86
C ILE A 462 -7.22 -7.54 20.74
N LYS A 463 -6.24 -7.87 21.58
CA LYS A 463 -4.93 -7.24 21.60
C LYS A 463 -3.83 -8.30 21.72
N ARG A 464 -2.73 -8.11 20.98
CA ARG A 464 -1.51 -8.92 21.07
C ARG A 464 -0.41 -8.06 21.69
N ALA A 465 0.29 -8.60 22.68
CA ALA A 465 1.48 -7.95 23.23
C ALA A 465 2.70 -8.27 22.36
N LEU A 466 3.43 -7.25 21.93
CA LEU A 466 4.68 -7.34 21.16
C LEU A 466 5.70 -6.36 21.75
N THR A 467 6.99 -6.62 21.51
CA THR A 467 8.10 -5.70 21.85
C THR A 467 8.25 -4.62 20.76
N THR A 468 9.11 -3.62 20.98
CA THR A 468 9.43 -2.59 19.98
C THR A 468 9.87 -3.22 18.67
N THR A 469 10.92 -4.07 18.71
CA THR A 469 11.46 -4.71 17.50
C THR A 469 10.42 -5.56 16.79
N SER A 470 9.61 -6.35 17.53
CA SER A 470 8.52 -7.15 16.93
C SER A 470 7.40 -6.29 16.35
N THR A 471 7.14 -5.10 16.92
CA THR A 471 6.16 -4.13 16.40
C THR A 471 6.69 -3.42 15.16
N ALA A 472 7.98 -3.08 15.16
CA ALA A 472 8.64 -2.38 14.07
C ALA A 472 8.69 -3.19 12.77
N ILE A 473 8.51 -4.51 12.82
CA ILE A 473 8.40 -5.36 11.63
C ILE A 473 7.22 -4.96 10.73
N PHE A 474 6.16 -4.35 11.29
CA PHE A 474 5.12 -3.71 10.50
C PHE A 474 5.62 -2.37 9.93
N VAL A 475 6.71 -2.43 9.14
CA VAL A 475 7.29 -1.27 8.48
C VAL A 475 6.25 -0.65 7.55
N PRO A 476 5.89 0.63 7.74
CA PRO A 476 4.85 1.27 6.93
C PRO A 476 5.32 1.70 5.54
N PHE A 477 6.62 1.51 5.26
CA PHE A 477 7.25 1.92 4.01
C PHE A 477 7.40 0.74 3.07
N THR A 478 6.99 0.93 1.82
CA THR A 478 7.05 -0.09 0.77
C THR A 478 7.93 0.38 -0.38
N THR A 479 7.33 0.94 -1.41
CA THR A 479 7.99 1.56 -2.56
C THR A 479 7.40 2.93 -2.77
N GLN A 480 8.25 3.88 -3.12
CA GLN A 480 7.80 5.22 -3.40
C GLN A 480 6.95 5.22 -4.67
N GLU A 481 5.68 5.60 -4.52
CA GLU A 481 4.78 5.88 -5.64
C GLU A 481 4.94 7.36 -6.03
N LEU A 482 5.24 7.59 -7.28
CA LEU A 482 5.43 8.93 -7.82
C LEU A 482 4.29 9.27 -8.77
N PHE A 483 3.19 9.79 -8.25
CA PHE A 483 2.09 10.34 -9.02
C PHE A 483 1.76 11.73 -8.49
N MET A 484 2.33 12.75 -9.15
CA MET A 484 2.23 14.14 -8.72
C MET A 484 1.29 14.89 -9.66
N SER A 485 0.52 15.83 -9.10
CA SER A 485 -0.29 16.78 -9.87
C SER A 485 0.53 18.01 -10.26
N GLY A 486 0.13 18.69 -11.33
CA GLY A 486 0.79 19.90 -11.83
C GLY A 486 1.45 19.64 -13.19
N GLU A 487 2.59 20.29 -13.45
CA GLU A 487 3.37 20.11 -14.67
C GLU A 487 4.20 18.81 -14.63
N SER A 488 3.48 17.70 -14.47
CA SER A 488 4.11 16.38 -14.26
C SER A 488 4.46 15.71 -15.57
N LEU A 489 5.68 15.19 -15.66
CA LEU A 489 6.17 14.43 -16.80
C LEU A 489 5.97 12.93 -16.58
N TYR A 490 5.60 12.21 -17.64
CA TYR A 490 5.46 10.77 -17.62
C TYR A 490 6.80 10.08 -17.85
N TYR A 491 7.23 9.29 -16.87
CA TYR A 491 8.51 8.54 -16.94
C TYR A 491 8.34 7.07 -17.30
N GLY A 492 7.20 6.46 -17.02
CA GLY A 492 6.94 5.05 -17.29
C GLY A 492 5.99 4.43 -16.28
N LEU A 493 6.06 3.11 -16.15
CA LEU A 493 5.34 2.35 -15.13
C LEU A 493 6.31 1.90 -14.05
N ASN A 494 5.86 1.93 -12.80
CA ASN A 494 6.63 1.40 -11.68
C ASN A 494 6.80 -0.10 -11.84
N ALA A 495 8.04 -0.60 -11.80
CA ALA A 495 8.36 -2.00 -12.04
C ALA A 495 7.74 -2.98 -11.01
N LEU A 496 7.40 -2.50 -9.81
CA LEU A 496 6.82 -3.33 -8.75
C LEU A 496 5.30 -3.23 -8.71
N SER A 497 4.74 -2.01 -8.77
CA SER A 497 3.30 -1.77 -8.64
C SER A 497 2.58 -1.65 -9.97
N ASN A 498 3.32 -1.51 -11.08
CA ASN A 498 2.79 -1.22 -12.43
C ASN A 498 1.93 0.06 -12.50
N ASN A 499 2.06 0.95 -11.52
CA ASN A 499 1.42 2.27 -11.52
C ASN A 499 2.22 3.26 -12.38
N MET A 500 1.53 4.26 -12.95
CA MET A 500 2.18 5.32 -13.73
C MET A 500 3.09 6.16 -12.82
N ILE A 501 4.30 6.45 -13.32
CA ILE A 501 5.22 7.41 -12.70
C ILE A 501 5.02 8.75 -13.40
N MET A 502 4.44 9.70 -12.66
CA MET A 502 4.20 11.08 -13.07
C MET A 502 4.90 12.00 -12.07
N VAL A 503 5.89 12.75 -12.51
CA VAL A 503 6.71 13.58 -11.60
C VAL A 503 6.78 15.02 -12.08
N ASP A 504 6.39 15.94 -11.22
CA ASP A 504 6.67 17.36 -11.36
C ASP A 504 8.04 17.66 -10.70
N ARG A 505 9.09 17.72 -11.51
CA ARG A 505 10.47 17.90 -11.02
C ARG A 505 10.68 19.23 -10.29
N LYS A 506 9.91 20.28 -10.63
CA LYS A 506 9.97 21.58 -9.95
C LYS A 506 9.55 21.50 -8.48
N LYS A 507 8.72 20.51 -8.11
CA LYS A 507 8.29 20.28 -6.72
C LYS A 507 9.25 19.39 -5.93
N LEU A 508 10.25 18.79 -6.57
CA LEU A 508 11.25 18.00 -5.87
C LEU A 508 12.25 18.91 -5.17
N LYS A 509 12.75 18.45 -4.02
CA LYS A 509 13.81 19.15 -3.28
C LYS A 509 15.09 19.31 -4.12
N ASN A 510 15.37 18.34 -4.98
CA ASN A 510 16.46 18.36 -5.95
C ASN A 510 15.89 17.89 -7.31
N PRO A 511 15.78 18.77 -8.30
CA PRO A 511 15.20 18.45 -9.61
C PRO A 511 16.14 17.68 -10.53
N ASN A 512 17.41 17.43 -10.14
CA ASN A 512 18.36 16.70 -10.96
C ASN A 512 17.90 15.28 -11.22
N GLY A 513 18.12 14.78 -12.42
CA GLY A 513 17.81 13.42 -12.85
C GLY A 513 18.99 12.74 -13.51
N LEU A 514 19.07 11.43 -13.41
CA LEU A 514 20.10 10.61 -14.04
C LEU A 514 19.46 9.43 -14.74
N ILE A 515 19.69 9.30 -16.06
CA ILE A 515 19.24 8.18 -16.86
C ILE A 515 20.42 7.21 -17.00
N LEU A 516 20.31 6.05 -16.37
CA LEU A 516 21.32 5.01 -16.38
C LEU A 516 20.81 3.80 -17.16
N GLY A 517 21.71 3.13 -17.86
CA GLY A 517 21.44 1.86 -18.52
C GLY A 517 22.72 1.26 -19.05
N THR A 518 22.82 -0.05 -19.00
CA THR A 518 23.90 -0.81 -19.62
C THR A 518 23.62 -0.93 -21.12
N PRO A 519 24.56 -0.58 -22.01
CA PRO A 519 24.42 -0.88 -23.43
C PRO A 519 24.73 -2.37 -23.62
N GLY A 520 23.74 -3.18 -23.97
CA GLY A 520 23.98 -4.50 -24.55
C GLY A 520 24.41 -4.33 -25.99
N CYS A 521 25.52 -4.99 -26.40
CA CYS A 521 26.17 -4.73 -27.68
C CYS A 521 26.62 -6.03 -28.33
N PHE A 522 26.82 -6.00 -29.67
CA PHE A 522 27.27 -7.10 -30.47
C PHE A 522 28.68 -6.86 -31.03
N THR A 523 29.37 -7.95 -31.38
CA THR A 523 30.62 -7.86 -32.16
C THR A 523 30.36 -7.36 -33.58
N GLY A 524 31.35 -6.74 -34.20
CA GLY A 524 31.21 -6.13 -35.53
C GLY A 524 30.83 -7.10 -36.67
N ASP A 525 31.11 -8.37 -36.51
CA ASP A 525 30.79 -9.45 -37.45
C ASP A 525 29.34 -9.95 -37.33
N THR A 526 28.63 -9.61 -36.26
CA THR A 526 27.21 -9.94 -36.11
C THR A 526 26.37 -9.27 -37.21
N LYS A 527 25.48 -10.05 -37.85
CA LYS A 527 24.71 -9.60 -39.00
C LYS A 527 23.26 -9.33 -38.68
N LEU A 528 22.68 -8.39 -39.39
CA LEU A 528 21.26 -8.02 -39.37
C LEU A 528 20.58 -8.51 -40.65
N CYS A 529 19.32 -8.94 -40.53
CA CYS A 529 18.49 -9.29 -41.67
C CYS A 529 17.84 -8.03 -42.27
N LEU A 530 18.00 -7.86 -43.58
CA LEU A 530 17.36 -6.78 -44.32
C LEU A 530 16.03 -7.28 -44.95
N PRO A 531 14.95 -6.47 -44.94
CA PRO A 531 13.68 -6.83 -45.55
C PRO A 531 13.80 -7.17 -47.07
N THR A 532 14.84 -6.69 -47.72
CA THR A 532 15.16 -6.98 -49.13
C THR A 532 15.77 -8.37 -49.39
N GLY A 533 15.96 -9.17 -48.32
CA GLY A 533 16.51 -10.52 -48.38
C GLY A 533 18.06 -10.58 -48.38
N GLY A 534 18.72 -9.51 -47.92
CA GLY A 534 20.18 -9.48 -47.74
C GLY A 534 20.57 -9.44 -46.26
N GLU A 535 21.85 -9.65 -46.00
CA GLU A 535 22.47 -9.53 -44.70
C GLU A 535 23.50 -8.38 -44.69
N VAL A 536 23.66 -7.71 -43.58
CA VAL A 536 24.66 -6.65 -43.39
C VAL A 536 25.23 -6.74 -41.98
N SER A 537 26.55 -6.62 -41.83
CA SER A 537 27.20 -6.64 -40.53
C SER A 537 27.15 -5.27 -39.81
N PHE A 538 27.28 -5.28 -38.48
CA PHE A 538 27.38 -4.04 -37.71
C PHE A 538 28.59 -3.22 -38.13
N LEU A 539 29.73 -3.84 -38.45
CA LEU A 539 30.91 -3.16 -38.89
C LEU A 539 30.71 -2.44 -40.22
N GLU A 540 30.07 -3.11 -41.22
CA GLU A 540 29.74 -2.48 -42.48
C GLU A 540 28.78 -1.31 -42.36
N LEU A 541 27.80 -1.42 -41.50
CA LEU A 541 26.85 -0.32 -41.20
C LEU A 541 27.53 0.84 -40.49
N TYR A 542 28.42 0.54 -39.55
CA TYR A 542 29.22 1.55 -38.86
C TYR A 542 30.13 2.33 -39.83
N GLU A 543 30.78 1.65 -40.79
CA GLU A 543 31.61 2.30 -41.79
C GLU A 543 30.78 3.16 -42.78
N LYS A 544 29.57 2.70 -43.15
CA LYS A 544 28.72 3.39 -44.11
C LYS A 544 27.93 4.55 -43.51
N GLN A 545 27.66 4.52 -42.23
CA GLN A 545 26.88 5.56 -41.51
C GLN A 545 25.55 5.95 -42.18
N GLN A 546 24.87 4.98 -42.79
CA GLN A 546 23.59 5.20 -43.48
C GLN A 546 22.45 4.49 -42.74
N PRO A 547 21.24 5.10 -42.71
CA PRO A 547 20.07 4.42 -42.18
C PRO A 547 19.80 3.10 -42.92
N VAL A 548 19.38 2.08 -42.19
CA VAL A 548 19.10 0.74 -42.67
C VAL A 548 17.65 0.37 -42.29
N THR A 549 16.94 -0.36 -43.16
CA THR A 549 15.67 -0.97 -42.76
C THR A 549 15.92 -2.34 -42.17
N VAL A 550 15.43 -2.58 -40.96
CA VAL A 550 15.61 -3.84 -40.19
C VAL A 550 14.26 -4.40 -39.79
N GLY A 551 14.17 -5.69 -39.57
CA GLY A 551 12.99 -6.30 -38.95
C GLY A 551 12.92 -5.98 -37.48
N SER A 552 11.75 -5.65 -36.95
CA SER A 552 11.45 -5.43 -35.52
C SER A 552 10.17 -6.16 -35.11
N PHE A 553 10.10 -6.62 -33.89
CA PHE A 553 8.91 -7.31 -33.40
C PHE A 553 7.91 -6.34 -32.78
N ASP A 554 6.69 -6.33 -33.33
CA ASP A 554 5.57 -5.56 -32.80
C ASP A 554 4.79 -6.38 -31.79
N PHE A 555 4.91 -6.05 -30.50
CA PHE A 555 4.22 -6.75 -29.42
C PHE A 555 2.69 -6.64 -29.45
N GLN A 556 2.14 -5.64 -30.13
CA GLN A 556 0.68 -5.47 -30.24
C GLN A 556 0.11 -6.37 -31.34
N LYS A 557 0.82 -6.48 -32.45
CA LYS A 557 0.41 -7.29 -33.59
C LYS A 557 0.92 -8.72 -33.54
N GLN A 558 1.93 -8.98 -32.69
CA GLN A 558 2.63 -10.28 -32.57
C GLN A 558 3.27 -10.72 -33.92
N GLU A 559 3.80 -9.76 -34.68
CA GLU A 559 4.42 -10.00 -35.99
C GLU A 559 5.71 -9.17 -36.14
N ILE A 560 6.59 -9.61 -37.05
CA ILE A 560 7.78 -8.85 -37.44
C ILE A 560 7.38 -7.81 -38.48
N VAL A 561 7.74 -6.56 -38.22
CA VAL A 561 7.48 -5.40 -39.06
C VAL A 561 8.78 -4.73 -39.47
N ASP A 562 8.76 -4.02 -40.59
CA ASP A 562 9.90 -3.27 -41.08
C ASP A 562 10.02 -1.97 -40.24
N ALA A 563 11.20 -1.71 -39.70
CA ALA A 563 11.53 -0.53 -38.94
C ALA A 563 12.83 0.11 -39.44
N LYS A 564 12.98 1.41 -39.24
CA LYS A 564 14.17 2.15 -39.62
C LYS A 564 15.21 2.06 -38.53
N GLY A 565 16.34 1.40 -38.81
CA GLY A 565 17.55 1.40 -37.99
C GLY A 565 18.45 2.59 -38.37
N TYR A 566 18.99 3.26 -37.38
CA TYR A 566 19.88 4.41 -37.53
C TYR A 566 20.89 4.45 -36.38
N ASP A 567 21.85 5.36 -36.46
CA ASP A 567 22.87 5.61 -35.42
C ASP A 567 23.61 4.32 -35.00
N VAL A 568 24.21 3.64 -36.02
CA VAL A 568 25.08 2.51 -35.75
C VAL A 568 26.39 3.02 -35.20
N ARG A 569 26.74 2.61 -33.98
CA ARG A 569 27.89 3.13 -33.26
C ARG A 569 28.72 2.05 -32.57
N CYS A 570 30.02 2.27 -32.48
CA CYS A 570 30.88 1.54 -31.58
C CYS A 570 30.71 2.07 -30.17
N THR A 571 30.16 1.27 -29.25
CA THR A 571 29.78 1.73 -27.90
C THR A 571 30.94 1.64 -26.89
N LYS A 572 31.70 0.54 -26.95
CA LYS A 572 32.83 0.26 -26.04
C LYS A 572 33.73 -0.83 -26.62
N LYS A 573 34.89 -1.01 -25.97
CA LYS A 573 35.76 -2.19 -26.20
C LYS A 573 35.67 -3.06 -24.95
N VAL A 574 35.49 -4.37 -25.16
CA VAL A 574 35.27 -5.34 -24.09
C VAL A 574 36.23 -6.52 -24.17
N THR A 575 36.59 -7.08 -23.03
CA THR A 575 37.40 -8.30 -22.90
C THR A 575 36.56 -9.53 -22.55
N GLU A 576 35.26 -9.33 -22.24
CA GLU A 576 34.35 -10.39 -21.89
C GLU A 576 33.15 -10.39 -22.85
N LEU A 577 32.86 -11.52 -23.45
CA LEU A 577 31.73 -11.74 -24.35
C LEU A 577 30.98 -13.01 -23.94
N VAL A 578 29.75 -13.13 -24.39
CA VAL A 578 28.96 -14.34 -24.35
C VAL A 578 28.69 -14.78 -25.79
N GLU A 579 28.94 -16.05 -26.08
CA GLU A 579 28.57 -16.71 -27.32
C GLU A 579 27.33 -17.56 -27.07
N VAL A 580 26.26 -17.26 -27.76
CA VAL A 580 25.00 -18.01 -27.75
C VAL A 580 24.93 -18.84 -28.99
N GLU A 581 24.98 -20.18 -28.86
CA GLU A 581 24.84 -21.14 -29.95
C GLU A 581 23.38 -21.57 -30.09
N LEU A 582 22.80 -21.41 -31.27
CA LEU A 582 21.43 -21.82 -31.58
C LEU A 582 21.41 -23.28 -32.08
N GLU A 583 20.22 -23.92 -32.10
CA GLU A 583 20.03 -25.28 -32.65
C GLU A 583 20.40 -25.37 -34.14
N THR A 584 20.30 -24.25 -34.88
CA THR A 584 20.72 -24.13 -36.26
C THR A 584 22.24 -24.28 -36.46
N GLY A 585 23.01 -24.15 -35.38
CA GLY A 585 24.46 -24.12 -35.39
C GLY A 585 25.05 -22.72 -35.60
N GLU A 586 24.22 -21.69 -35.67
CA GLU A 586 24.65 -20.30 -35.72
C GLU A 586 25.05 -19.79 -34.34
N ASN A 587 26.03 -18.91 -34.29
CA ASN A 587 26.55 -18.33 -33.06
C ASN A 587 26.36 -16.82 -33.07
N VAL A 588 25.86 -16.29 -31.96
CA VAL A 588 25.73 -14.85 -31.72
C VAL A 588 26.69 -14.46 -30.61
N ARG A 589 27.58 -13.50 -30.88
CA ARG A 589 28.51 -12.95 -29.88
C ARG A 589 28.07 -11.59 -29.43
N CYS A 590 27.85 -11.46 -28.15
CA CYS A 590 27.37 -10.21 -27.53
C CYS A 590 27.98 -10.02 -26.15
N THR A 591 27.74 -8.84 -25.57
CA THR A 591 28.08 -8.58 -24.15
C THR A 591 27.19 -9.41 -23.24
N PRO A 592 27.66 -9.81 -22.03
CA PRO A 592 26.89 -10.64 -21.09
C PRO A 592 25.52 -10.09 -20.72
N ASP A 593 25.38 -8.77 -20.70
CA ASP A 593 24.20 -7.99 -20.36
C ASP A 593 23.23 -7.73 -21.53
N HIS A 594 23.48 -8.32 -22.71
CA HIS A 594 22.58 -8.16 -23.87
C HIS A 594 21.32 -9.01 -23.73
N TRP A 595 20.16 -8.47 -24.12
CA TRP A 595 18.84 -9.08 -23.87
C TRP A 595 18.28 -9.75 -25.13
N PHE A 596 17.91 -11.02 -25.00
CA PHE A 596 17.24 -11.84 -25.99
C PHE A 596 15.75 -12.02 -25.64
N LEU A 597 14.90 -11.97 -26.66
CA LEU A 597 13.45 -12.17 -26.46
C LEU A 597 13.12 -13.66 -26.45
N THR A 598 12.58 -14.16 -25.31
CA THR A 598 12.20 -15.56 -25.11
C THR A 598 10.67 -15.71 -25.10
N GLN A 599 10.16 -16.89 -25.48
CA GLN A 599 8.71 -17.17 -25.44
C GLN A 599 8.13 -17.24 -24.03
N SER A 600 8.88 -17.77 -23.08
CA SER A 600 8.37 -18.09 -21.73
C SER A 600 8.58 -17.00 -20.69
N ALA A 601 9.61 -16.14 -20.83
CA ALA A 601 10.05 -15.22 -19.80
C ALA A 601 10.21 -13.75 -20.27
N GLY A 602 9.85 -13.45 -21.53
CA GLY A 602 10.10 -12.14 -22.13
C GLY A 602 11.60 -11.95 -22.41
N TYR A 603 12.13 -10.76 -22.12
CA TYR A 603 13.56 -10.49 -22.33
C TYR A 603 14.42 -11.12 -21.22
N VAL A 604 15.49 -11.84 -21.64
CA VAL A 604 16.46 -12.48 -20.76
C VAL A 604 17.88 -12.09 -21.18
N GLU A 605 18.75 -11.74 -20.24
CA GLU A 605 20.15 -11.43 -20.51
C GLU A 605 20.91 -12.64 -21.06
N ALA A 606 21.83 -12.41 -21.98
CA ALA A 606 22.62 -13.46 -22.61
C ALA A 606 23.33 -14.40 -21.61
N CYS A 607 23.88 -13.84 -20.54
CA CYS A 607 24.54 -14.60 -19.48
C CYS A 607 23.57 -15.47 -18.64
N ASN A 608 22.27 -15.16 -18.65
CA ASN A 608 21.23 -15.84 -17.88
C ASN A 608 20.38 -16.80 -18.75
N LEU A 609 20.63 -16.88 -20.05
CA LEU A 609 19.96 -17.82 -20.94
C LEU A 609 20.23 -19.26 -20.52
N LYS A 610 19.20 -20.09 -20.51
CA LYS A 610 19.31 -21.51 -20.17
C LYS A 610 19.34 -22.34 -21.42
N LEU A 611 19.98 -23.50 -21.34
CA LEU A 611 19.92 -24.53 -22.40
C LEU A 611 18.48 -24.93 -22.64
N GLY A 612 18.05 -24.99 -23.90
CA GLY A 612 16.67 -25.29 -24.27
C GLY A 612 15.72 -24.09 -24.12
N ALA A 613 16.21 -22.87 -23.93
CA ALA A 613 15.34 -21.65 -23.90
C ALA A 613 14.85 -21.38 -25.33
N GLU A 614 13.52 -21.27 -25.48
CA GLU A 614 12.86 -20.93 -26.73
C GLU A 614 12.92 -19.42 -26.98
N LEU A 615 13.57 -18.97 -28.05
CA LEU A 615 13.68 -17.60 -28.49
C LEU A 615 12.61 -17.28 -29.54
N ILE A 616 12.19 -16.01 -29.61
CA ILE A 616 11.24 -15.55 -30.62
C ILE A 616 12.01 -15.13 -31.90
N PRO A 617 11.54 -15.51 -33.11
CA PRO A 617 10.28 -16.19 -33.40
C PRO A 617 10.28 -17.72 -33.16
N GLU A 618 11.31 -18.48 -33.43
CA GLU A 618 11.28 -19.96 -33.33
C GLU A 618 12.71 -20.54 -33.32
N HIS A 619 13.52 -20.20 -32.30
CA HIS A 619 14.86 -20.72 -32.12
C HIS A 619 15.07 -21.24 -30.71
N GLU A 620 15.87 -22.28 -30.54
CA GLU A 620 16.23 -22.86 -29.26
C GLU A 620 17.72 -22.66 -28.97
N VAL A 621 18.02 -22.29 -27.72
CA VAL A 621 19.40 -22.09 -27.22
C VAL A 621 20.04 -23.45 -26.96
N LYS A 622 21.07 -23.82 -27.76
CA LYS A 622 21.82 -25.04 -27.62
C LYS A 622 22.98 -24.94 -26.64
N ALA A 623 23.69 -23.82 -26.62
CA ALA A 623 24.77 -23.58 -25.67
C ALA A 623 24.98 -22.09 -25.41
N VAL A 624 25.46 -21.79 -24.21
CA VAL A 624 25.89 -20.43 -23.80
C VAL A 624 27.31 -20.55 -23.27
N ARG A 625 28.27 -19.86 -23.89
CA ARG A 625 29.68 -19.90 -23.54
C ARG A 625 30.19 -18.52 -23.19
N PHE A 626 30.90 -18.41 -22.08
CA PHE A 626 31.62 -17.19 -21.71
C PHE A 626 33.00 -17.18 -22.38
N LEU A 627 33.28 -16.09 -23.09
CA LEU A 627 34.55 -15.87 -23.79
C LEU A 627 35.31 -14.74 -23.06
N CYS A 628 36.55 -15.06 -22.66
CA CYS A 628 37.49 -14.05 -22.18
C CYS A 628 38.53 -13.82 -23.30
N LEU A 629 38.65 -12.58 -23.73
CA LEU A 629 39.52 -12.18 -24.83
C LEU A 629 40.85 -11.63 -24.28
N ASP A 630 41.94 -11.95 -24.94
CA ASP A 630 43.27 -11.44 -24.59
C ASP A 630 43.43 -9.94 -24.93
N GLU A 631 42.73 -9.49 -26.00
CA GLU A 631 42.70 -8.09 -26.44
C GLU A 631 41.26 -7.54 -26.43
N PRO A 632 41.04 -6.27 -26.07
CA PRO A 632 39.69 -5.68 -26.08
C PRO A 632 39.12 -5.58 -27.50
N GLU A 633 37.96 -6.22 -27.74
CA GLU A 633 37.24 -6.20 -29.00
C GLU A 633 36.17 -5.10 -29.01
N PRO A 634 36.03 -4.30 -30.10
CA PRO A 634 34.99 -3.28 -30.20
C PRO A 634 33.62 -3.92 -30.38
N VAL A 635 32.62 -3.39 -29.68
CA VAL A 635 31.22 -3.84 -29.76
C VAL A 635 30.33 -2.72 -30.20
N TYR A 636 29.26 -3.05 -30.91
CA TYR A 636 28.39 -2.14 -31.63
C TYR A 636 26.94 -2.31 -31.23
N ASP A 637 26.18 -1.22 -31.40
CA ASP A 637 24.72 -1.18 -31.22
C ASP A 637 24.12 -0.25 -32.31
N LEU A 638 22.79 -0.38 -32.51
CA LEU A 638 22.05 0.52 -33.40
C LEU A 638 20.75 0.96 -32.73
N SER A 639 20.20 2.09 -33.15
CA SER A 639 18.90 2.57 -32.71
C SER A 639 17.82 2.21 -33.74
N VAL A 640 16.61 1.84 -33.28
CA VAL A 640 15.48 1.48 -34.14
C VAL A 640 14.31 2.41 -33.87
N GLU A 641 13.77 3.02 -34.93
CA GLU A 641 12.68 3.98 -34.85
C GLU A 641 11.36 3.29 -34.45
N GLY A 642 10.74 3.75 -33.36
CA GLY A 642 9.45 3.24 -32.89
C GLY A 642 9.49 1.91 -32.14
N TYR A 643 10.60 1.15 -32.22
CA TYR A 643 10.77 -0.15 -31.60
C TYR A 643 12.07 -0.22 -30.78
N GLN A 644 12.04 -0.98 -29.70
CA GLN A 644 13.22 -1.19 -28.85
C GLN A 644 13.84 -2.59 -29.09
N ASN A 645 13.69 -3.10 -30.28
CA ASN A 645 14.18 -4.42 -30.65
C ASN A 645 14.48 -4.48 -32.16
N PHE A 646 15.28 -5.45 -32.55
CA PHE A 646 15.57 -5.72 -33.95
C PHE A 646 15.91 -7.21 -34.17
N LEU A 647 15.77 -7.64 -35.42
CA LEU A 647 15.99 -9.01 -35.85
C LEU A 647 17.41 -9.16 -36.34
N LEU A 648 18.15 -10.12 -35.78
CA LEU A 648 19.43 -10.56 -36.29
C LEU A 648 19.25 -11.47 -37.54
N ALA A 649 20.31 -11.63 -38.36
CA ALA A 649 20.29 -12.50 -39.52
C ALA A 649 20.05 -13.99 -39.16
N CYS A 650 20.47 -14.41 -37.98
CA CYS A 650 20.17 -15.73 -37.42
C CYS A 650 18.69 -15.89 -36.98
N GLY A 651 17.80 -14.93 -37.22
CA GLY A 651 16.37 -15.04 -36.95
C GLY A 651 15.98 -14.74 -35.51
N VAL A 652 16.87 -14.22 -34.66
CA VAL A 652 16.60 -13.96 -33.24
C VAL A 652 16.31 -12.48 -33.01
N ILE A 653 15.32 -12.19 -32.16
CA ILE A 653 14.97 -10.82 -31.74
C ILE A 653 15.73 -10.45 -30.47
N VAL A 654 16.36 -9.30 -30.50
CA VAL A 654 17.21 -8.75 -29.47
C VAL A 654 16.79 -7.33 -29.10
N HIS A 655 17.12 -6.91 -27.88
CA HIS A 655 16.72 -5.61 -27.33
C HIS A 655 17.72 -4.52 -27.71
N ASN A 656 17.23 -3.31 -27.91
CA ASN A 656 18.03 -2.10 -28.09
C ASN A 656 18.14 -1.31 -26.78
N SER A 657 19.26 -0.62 -26.56
CA SER A 657 19.46 0.25 -25.40
C SER A 657 18.53 1.48 -25.44
N GLY A 658 17.61 1.61 -24.45
CA GLY A 658 16.60 2.66 -24.42
C GLY A 658 17.02 4.01 -23.80
N LYS A 659 18.31 4.25 -23.48
CA LYS A 659 18.76 5.46 -22.77
C LYS A 659 18.48 6.75 -23.54
N SER A 660 18.98 6.85 -24.77
CA SER A 660 18.76 8.03 -25.64
C SER A 660 17.29 8.25 -25.95
N PHE A 661 16.53 7.16 -26.12
CA PHE A 661 15.07 7.26 -26.30
C PHE A 661 14.40 7.80 -25.03
N ALA A 662 14.80 7.38 -23.84
CA ALA A 662 14.23 7.87 -22.59
C ALA A 662 14.51 9.37 -22.42
N ALA A 663 15.71 9.84 -22.75
CA ALA A 663 16.04 11.26 -22.73
C ALA A 663 15.25 12.06 -23.78
N LYS A 664 15.17 11.59 -25.01
CA LYS A 664 14.36 12.23 -26.08
C LYS A 664 12.88 12.30 -25.67
N ARG A 665 12.34 11.25 -25.06
CA ARG A 665 10.98 11.22 -24.53
C ARG A 665 10.78 12.24 -23.41
N GLU A 666 11.70 12.37 -22.47
CA GLU A 666 11.63 13.38 -21.41
C GLU A 666 11.61 14.80 -21.99
N ILE A 667 12.51 15.11 -22.92
CA ILE A 667 12.57 16.38 -23.64
C ILE A 667 11.24 16.67 -24.33
N THR A 668 10.72 15.71 -25.08
CA THR A 668 9.43 15.84 -25.79
C THR A 668 8.27 16.05 -24.82
N ASN A 669 8.24 15.30 -23.72
CA ASN A 669 7.21 15.43 -22.68
C ASN A 669 7.28 16.81 -22.01
N ALA A 670 8.48 17.34 -21.72
CA ALA A 670 8.66 18.67 -21.17
C ALA A 670 8.17 19.74 -22.14
N PHE A 671 8.50 19.65 -23.42
CA PHE A 671 8.04 20.56 -24.45
C PHE A 671 6.50 20.60 -24.59
N PHE A 672 5.82 19.45 -24.47
CA PHE A 672 4.35 19.41 -24.58
C PHE A 672 3.62 19.76 -23.30
N ALA A 673 4.18 19.44 -22.13
CA ALA A 673 3.49 19.58 -20.85
C ALA A 673 3.78 20.89 -20.14
N THR A 674 4.92 21.57 -20.46
CA THR A 674 5.36 22.79 -19.79
C THR A 674 5.58 23.94 -20.77
N GLN A 675 5.90 25.12 -20.26
CA GLN A 675 6.33 26.28 -21.03
C GLN A 675 7.80 26.62 -20.78
N ASP A 676 8.58 25.63 -20.34
CA ASP A 676 9.97 25.82 -19.97
C ASP A 676 10.88 25.85 -21.20
N ASP A 677 11.94 26.63 -21.11
CA ASP A 677 13.05 26.57 -22.07
C ASP A 677 13.85 25.29 -21.88
N ILE A 678 14.15 24.60 -22.97
CA ILE A 678 14.89 23.34 -22.96
C ILE A 678 16.25 23.56 -23.62
N ILE A 679 17.32 23.39 -22.86
CA ILE A 679 18.69 23.52 -23.33
C ILE A 679 19.35 22.14 -23.33
N ILE A 680 19.88 21.70 -24.47
CA ILE A 680 20.50 20.39 -24.66
C ILE A 680 21.99 20.57 -24.98
N GLY A 681 22.85 20.00 -24.15
CA GLY A 681 24.27 19.81 -24.47
C GLY A 681 24.47 18.45 -25.14
N ASP A 682 24.76 18.45 -26.43
CA ASP A 682 24.79 17.23 -27.27
C ASP A 682 26.18 17.03 -27.89
N PRO A 683 27.11 16.35 -27.22
CA PRO A 683 28.44 16.11 -27.76
C PRO A 683 28.48 15.11 -28.92
N GLU A 684 27.42 14.29 -29.10
CA GLU A 684 27.36 13.23 -30.10
C GLU A 684 26.49 13.61 -31.30
N GLY A 685 25.72 14.70 -31.23
CA GLY A 685 24.86 15.20 -32.33
C GLY A 685 23.59 14.39 -32.54
N GLU A 686 23.13 13.62 -31.57
CA GLU A 686 21.98 12.74 -31.71
C GLU A 686 20.61 13.39 -31.52
N TYR A 687 20.55 14.62 -30.97
CA TYR A 687 19.32 15.35 -30.71
C TYR A 687 18.94 16.34 -31.83
N TYR A 688 19.80 16.57 -32.82
CA TYR A 688 19.55 17.48 -33.93
C TYR A 688 18.17 17.28 -34.61
N PRO A 689 17.77 16.03 -35.00
CA PRO A 689 16.49 15.82 -35.66
C PRO A 689 15.29 16.20 -34.78
N LEU A 690 15.38 15.91 -33.46
CA LEU A 690 14.33 16.24 -32.49
C LEU A 690 14.19 17.77 -32.33
N VAL A 691 15.30 18.45 -32.14
CA VAL A 691 15.31 19.93 -31.96
C VAL A 691 14.77 20.62 -33.21
N HIS A 692 15.18 20.17 -34.40
CA HIS A 692 14.68 20.71 -35.65
C HIS A 692 13.18 20.46 -35.84
N ALA A 693 12.68 19.25 -35.51
CA ALA A 693 11.26 18.91 -35.62
C ALA A 693 10.38 19.75 -34.67
N LEU A 694 10.92 20.14 -33.50
CA LEU A 694 10.23 20.98 -32.52
C LEU A 694 10.44 22.48 -32.78
N GLY A 695 11.08 22.88 -33.90
CA GLY A 695 11.31 24.27 -34.26
C GLY A 695 12.38 25.00 -33.43
N GLY A 696 13.23 24.24 -32.75
CA GLY A 696 14.32 24.78 -31.94
C GLY A 696 15.54 25.24 -32.74
N GLN A 697 16.44 25.95 -32.07
CA GLN A 697 17.70 26.42 -32.64
C GLN A 697 18.84 25.46 -32.27
N VAL A 698 19.70 25.18 -33.23
CA VAL A 698 20.92 24.40 -33.04
C VAL A 698 22.15 25.27 -33.22
N ILE A 699 23.02 25.29 -32.23
CA ILE A 699 24.29 26.03 -32.23
C ILE A 699 25.43 25.02 -32.28
N HIS A 700 26.22 25.06 -33.34
CA HIS A 700 27.38 24.19 -33.55
C HIS A 700 28.66 24.84 -32.99
N ILE A 701 29.26 24.24 -31.98
CA ILE A 701 30.52 24.71 -31.42
C ILE A 701 31.64 23.71 -31.79
N SER A 702 32.46 24.10 -32.73
CA SER A 702 33.64 23.32 -33.18
C SER A 702 34.72 24.25 -33.70
N PRO A 703 36.00 23.77 -33.85
CA PRO A 703 37.06 24.59 -34.41
C PRO A 703 36.76 25.14 -35.82
N THR A 704 35.82 24.53 -36.54
CA THR A 704 35.47 24.92 -37.91
C THR A 704 34.04 25.48 -38.03
N SER A 705 33.33 25.66 -36.92
CA SER A 705 31.95 26.15 -36.94
C SER A 705 31.90 27.65 -37.29
N LYS A 706 30.71 28.08 -37.76
CA LYS A 706 30.41 29.48 -38.00
C LYS A 706 29.73 30.19 -36.80
N ASP A 707 29.35 29.40 -35.82
CA ASP A 707 28.71 29.90 -34.60
C ASP A 707 29.75 30.16 -33.53
N TYR A 708 29.66 31.31 -32.92
CA TYR A 708 30.62 31.75 -31.88
C TYR A 708 29.85 32.20 -30.64
N ILE A 709 30.30 31.76 -29.49
CA ILE A 709 29.82 32.26 -28.18
C ILE A 709 30.82 33.34 -27.72
N ASN A 710 30.32 34.56 -27.47
CA ASN A 710 31.11 35.59 -26.87
C ASN A 710 31.10 35.44 -25.33
N PRO A 711 32.17 34.91 -24.70
CA PRO A 711 32.18 34.73 -23.25
C PRO A 711 32.21 36.04 -22.47
N LEU A 712 32.52 37.18 -23.17
CA LEU A 712 32.59 38.51 -22.57
C LEU A 712 31.30 39.32 -22.76
N ASP A 713 30.29 38.76 -23.41
CA ASP A 713 29.00 39.44 -23.59
C ASP A 713 28.27 39.60 -22.26
N ILE A 714 27.77 40.80 -21.99
CA ILE A 714 27.04 41.16 -20.77
C ILE A 714 25.65 41.62 -21.18
N ASN A 715 24.66 40.80 -20.91
CA ASN A 715 23.27 41.18 -21.10
C ASN A 715 22.70 41.71 -19.79
N MET A 716 22.40 43.02 -19.79
CA MET A 716 21.86 43.72 -18.61
C MET A 716 20.41 43.37 -18.31
N ASP A 717 19.67 42.77 -19.28
CA ASP A 717 18.25 42.44 -19.17
C ASP A 717 17.99 41.11 -18.44
N TYR A 718 19.00 40.26 -18.29
CA TYR A 718 18.91 38.94 -17.66
C TYR A 718 19.51 38.85 -16.25
N SER A 719 19.88 39.93 -15.63
CA SER A 719 20.40 39.89 -14.26
C SER A 719 19.34 40.32 -13.27
N ASP A 720 18.85 39.39 -12.47
CA ASP A 720 18.03 39.64 -11.27
C ASP A 720 18.86 40.27 -10.13
N ASP A 721 20.17 40.35 -10.30
CA ASP A 721 21.12 40.94 -9.34
C ASP A 721 21.52 42.35 -9.75
N ASP A 722 21.65 43.25 -8.76
CA ASP A 722 22.11 44.65 -8.91
C ASP A 722 23.56 44.77 -9.42
N ASN A 723 24.26 43.63 -9.67
CA ASN A 723 25.67 43.65 -10.13
C ASN A 723 25.95 42.59 -11.23
N PRO A 724 25.50 42.79 -12.47
CA PRO A 724 25.76 41.89 -13.60
C PRO A 724 27.26 41.77 -13.95
N LEU A 725 28.06 42.75 -13.63
CA LEU A 725 29.54 42.74 -13.82
C LEU A 725 30.21 41.78 -12.84
N GLY A 726 29.72 41.68 -11.59
CA GLY A 726 30.25 40.74 -10.60
C GLY A 726 30.03 39.29 -10.99
N VAL A 727 28.83 38.95 -11.40
CA VAL A 727 28.49 37.59 -11.88
C VAL A 727 29.31 37.19 -13.09
N LYS A 728 29.54 38.14 -14.03
CA LYS A 728 30.34 37.85 -15.21
C LYS A 728 31.84 37.74 -14.91
N SER A 729 32.34 38.54 -13.96
CA SER A 729 33.75 38.43 -13.53
C SER A 729 34.07 37.10 -12.84
N ASP A 730 33.08 36.53 -12.15
CA ASP A 730 33.23 35.21 -11.53
C ASP A 730 33.20 34.07 -12.56
N PHE A 731 32.56 34.29 -13.73
CA PHE A 731 32.53 33.35 -14.83
C PHE A 731 33.83 33.35 -15.67
N VAL A 732 34.47 34.50 -15.89
CA VAL A 732 35.68 34.65 -16.68
C VAL A 732 36.93 34.40 -15.82
#